data_e213459d1f0916e2677c9bf5f80d52fe
#
_entry.id   e213459d1f0916e2677c9bf5f80d52fe
#
_cell.length_a   1.000
_cell.length_b   1.000
_cell.length_c   1.000
_cell.angle_alpha   90.00
_cell.angle_beta   90.00
_cell.angle_gamma   90.00
#
_symmetry.space_group_name_H-M   'P 1'
#
loop_
_entity.id
_entity.type
_entity.pdbx_description
1 polymer ?
#
loop_
_entity_poly.entity_id
_entity_poly.type
_entity_poly.pdbx_seq_one_letter_code
_entity_poly.pdbx_strand_id
1 'polypeptide(L)'
;MSEIKLKFTAKPKDIIMFIIFCIFLLYLVAIGVLNLYEITHNNMFWGLNPIPAFSSDFIVATVTLYICTLIAVFMSTSSYFFDREKGFGFGKKKDKDEPGWSRWMKEDEMKKAYDVKEITLNADTYEHAGIPIILNEDKAWVDDGENHSLIIGASGSGKTWTIIDPLVKILGKAGESMIVTDPKGEIYEHNANLLREKGYNVIIVNFRDPEHGSAWNPLTLPYRYWKQGKEDKAMELLEDLATNILVDSTNNNDPFWQKTAADYFTGLALGLFEDAKSEDEINLNSINAMSTFGEERCGASKYDKEYFKLKGELSSAYISAAATITAPADTKGGITSTFRQKVRIFSSRQKLAEMLSYTDFDVTKIGKEKTAVFLKIHDEKTTYHALATIFVKQVYECLIDEAQKEQNLKLKIRTNFILDEFANMPALKDVESMITASRSRNMRFNFGIQNFSQLNKVYGKDVAETIKGNCGNMFYLITTEYAALEEISKLLGDAKPKDAKEGKPTPPIRPLVTVSDLQQMKKFEMIIKRFRNMPFKTKHKASFEIFKAKKGGWGFEDSISGYPTRESRNIKTFDIKGFVDEHRTDDGMNGFPNFGGSAFVPPFGMPTINKGMNNDKSSSIDELVKNIDAQIAKLEEEERLEKENNQGKNKEEKENEFESLVNKKYEEFMGRKEEKPVEEPKKNNVNVDDLIKKIDARIAELEKEEELAKASPFAETTEKPVVEENASKDENVSDFLEFAKAINDDIIKDEESKPKINIDADSIIVDENITDDEFFDDFFGDDED
;
A
#
# COMPACT_ATOMS: atom_id res chain seq x y z
N MET A 1 14.32 33.28 45.77
CA MET A 1 14.79 33.93 44.54
C MET A 1 14.88 32.86 43.48
N SER A 2 14.07 32.94 42.41
CA SER A 2 14.15 31.97 41.31
C SER A 2 15.48 32.16 40.57
N GLU A 3 16.31 31.11 40.53
CA GLU A 3 17.57 31.16 39.76
C GLU A 3 17.26 31.51 38.31
N ILE A 4 17.86 32.62 37.85
CA ILE A 4 17.78 33.03 36.44
C ILE A 4 18.79 32.19 35.66
N LYS A 5 18.31 31.33 34.77
CA LYS A 5 19.18 30.60 33.84
C LYS A 5 19.16 31.28 32.47
N LEU A 6 20.27 31.92 32.10
CA LEU A 6 20.50 32.56 30.82
C LEU A 6 21.51 31.74 30.02
N LYS A 7 21.21 31.52 28.73
CA LYS A 7 22.13 30.89 27.79
C LYS A 7 22.52 31.91 26.72
N PHE A 8 23.81 32.12 26.54
CA PHE A 8 24.34 33.01 25.50
C PHE A 8 24.18 32.33 24.12
N THR A 9 23.56 33.06 23.18
CA THR A 9 23.18 32.48 21.85
C THR A 9 23.65 33.35 20.68
N ALA A 10 24.27 34.51 20.94
CA ALA A 10 24.72 35.41 19.89
C ALA A 10 25.82 34.81 19.02
N LYS A 11 25.72 35.00 17.72
CA LYS A 11 26.76 34.63 16.75
C LYS A 11 27.89 35.67 16.76
N PRO A 12 29.14 35.30 16.41
CA PRO A 12 30.25 36.26 16.36
C PRO A 12 29.97 37.51 15.51
N LYS A 13 29.19 37.37 14.43
CA LYS A 13 28.79 38.51 13.59
C LYS A 13 27.87 39.50 14.32
N ASP A 14 26.98 39.02 15.16
CA ASP A 14 26.03 39.86 15.92
C ASP A 14 26.79 40.66 17.01
N ILE A 15 27.79 40.04 17.60
CA ILE A 15 28.66 40.70 18.59
C ILE A 15 29.47 41.82 17.92
N ILE A 16 30.06 41.57 16.76
CA ILE A 16 30.85 42.58 16.01
C ILE A 16 29.92 43.74 15.62
N MET A 17 28.71 43.45 15.10
CA MET A 17 27.74 44.49 14.76
C MET A 17 27.34 45.33 15.97
N PHE A 18 27.16 44.70 17.14
CA PHE A 18 26.81 45.41 18.37
C PHE A 18 27.97 46.29 18.85
N ILE A 19 29.23 45.87 18.76
CA ILE A 19 30.41 46.67 19.11
C ILE A 19 30.50 47.91 18.20
N ILE A 20 30.32 47.73 16.89
CA ILE A 20 30.31 48.86 15.93
C ILE A 20 29.18 49.84 16.28
N PHE A 21 28.01 49.31 16.62
CA PHE A 21 26.89 50.14 17.06
C PHE A 21 27.17 50.89 18.37
N CYS A 22 27.83 50.28 19.34
CA CYS A 22 28.24 50.96 20.59
C CYS A 22 29.21 52.12 20.35
N ILE A 23 30.17 51.98 19.42
CA ILE A 23 31.08 53.06 19.02
C ILE A 23 30.31 54.21 18.37
N PHE A 24 29.36 53.88 17.46
CA PHE A 24 28.49 54.88 16.84
C PHE A 24 27.59 55.60 17.86
N LEU A 25 27.04 54.84 18.83
CA LEU A 25 26.27 55.42 19.93
C LEU A 25 27.06 56.37 20.79
N LEU A 26 28.33 56.03 21.09
CA LEU A 26 29.22 56.93 21.81
C LEU A 26 29.43 58.25 21.07
N TYR A 27 29.61 58.20 19.75
CA TYR A 27 29.70 59.35 18.89
C TYR A 27 28.43 60.21 18.97
N LEU A 28 27.24 59.62 18.87
CA LEU A 28 25.99 60.37 18.96
C LEU A 28 25.77 61.02 20.34
N VAL A 29 26.09 60.31 21.42
CA VAL A 29 25.97 60.81 22.77
C VAL A 29 26.93 61.98 23.01
N ALA A 30 28.17 61.86 22.53
CA ALA A 30 29.15 62.90 22.63
C ALA A 30 28.71 64.21 21.95
N ILE A 31 28.21 64.10 20.72
CA ILE A 31 27.64 65.28 20.01
C ILE A 31 26.41 65.82 20.72
N GLY A 32 25.55 64.92 21.21
CA GLY A 32 24.32 65.28 21.91
C GLY A 32 24.57 66.12 23.16
N VAL A 33 25.58 65.74 23.96
CA VAL A 33 25.95 66.50 25.19
C VAL A 33 26.45 67.90 24.86
N LEU A 34 27.31 68.00 23.84
CA LEU A 34 27.87 69.30 23.44
C LEU A 34 26.80 70.23 22.85
N ASN A 35 25.98 69.71 21.96
CA ASN A 35 24.90 70.48 21.34
C ASN A 35 23.83 70.90 22.38
N LEU A 36 23.49 70.02 23.33
CA LEU A 36 22.53 70.33 24.38
C LEU A 36 23.08 71.45 25.26
N TYR A 37 24.37 71.41 25.63
CA TYR A 37 25.04 72.46 26.40
C TYR A 37 25.03 73.79 25.66
N GLU A 38 25.50 73.84 24.41
CA GLU A 38 25.55 75.05 23.61
C GLU A 38 24.20 75.66 23.30
N ILE A 39 23.18 74.83 23.01
CA ILE A 39 21.82 75.30 22.79
C ILE A 39 21.23 75.89 24.05
N THR A 40 21.50 75.35 25.24
CA THR A 40 20.96 75.81 26.51
C THR A 40 21.66 77.06 27.05
N HIS A 41 22.96 77.29 26.78
CA HIS A 41 23.74 78.39 27.32
C HIS A 41 24.00 79.53 26.33
N ASN A 42 24.22 79.17 25.04
CA ASN A 42 24.64 80.11 24.01
C ASN A 42 23.64 80.29 22.86
N ASN A 43 22.50 79.52 22.83
CA ASN A 43 21.55 79.46 21.75
C ASN A 43 22.20 79.14 20.38
N MET A 44 23.32 78.43 20.40
CA MET A 44 24.06 78.04 19.19
C MET A 44 24.16 76.53 19.04
N PHE A 45 24.40 76.05 17.80
CA PHE A 45 24.64 74.67 17.51
C PHE A 45 26.14 74.40 17.43
N TRP A 46 26.66 73.46 18.26
CA TRP A 46 28.09 73.11 18.28
C TRP A 46 28.56 72.47 16.97
N GLY A 47 27.71 71.65 16.37
CA GLY A 47 28.05 70.88 15.17
C GLY A 47 28.32 69.38 15.44
N LEU A 48 29.14 68.75 14.60
CA LEU A 48 29.31 67.29 14.57
C LEU A 48 30.70 66.81 15.10
N ASN A 49 31.54 67.74 15.70
CA ASN A 49 32.81 67.35 16.27
C ASN A 49 32.63 66.80 17.71
N PRO A 50 32.93 65.52 17.99
CA PRO A 50 32.71 64.89 19.28
C PRO A 50 33.87 65.11 20.25
N ILE A 51 35.07 65.54 19.77
CA ILE A 51 36.33 65.57 20.56
C ILE A 51 36.19 66.38 21.86
N PRO A 52 35.60 67.57 21.88
CA PRO A 52 35.51 68.35 23.11
C PRO A 52 34.60 67.74 24.19
N ALA A 53 33.74 66.80 23.85
CA ALA A 53 32.91 66.07 24.83
C ALA A 53 33.75 65.22 25.80
N PHE A 54 34.99 64.95 25.46
CA PHE A 54 35.96 64.22 26.31
C PHE A 54 36.93 65.12 27.10
N SER A 55 36.71 66.45 27.12
CA SER A 55 37.41 67.35 27.99
C SER A 55 36.98 67.18 29.45
N SER A 56 37.77 67.71 30.38
CA SER A 56 37.51 67.67 31.84
C SER A 56 36.11 68.16 32.21
N ASP A 57 35.54 69.09 31.45
CA ASP A 57 34.28 69.77 31.77
C ASP A 57 33.04 68.93 31.34
N PHE A 58 33.15 68.11 30.30
CA PHE A 58 32.04 67.33 29.71
C PHE A 58 32.16 65.83 29.87
N ILE A 59 33.35 65.33 30.25
CA ILE A 59 33.61 63.88 30.27
C ILE A 59 32.69 63.14 31.23
N VAL A 60 32.39 63.71 32.39
CA VAL A 60 31.47 63.06 33.37
C VAL A 60 30.06 62.95 32.82
N ALA A 61 29.54 64.04 32.22
CA ALA A 61 28.22 64.05 31.63
C ALA A 61 28.11 63.07 30.44
N THR A 62 29.10 63.08 29.56
CA THR A 62 29.18 62.19 28.36
C THR A 62 29.24 60.72 28.74
N VAL A 63 30.13 60.38 29.70
CA VAL A 63 30.23 58.94 30.12
C VAL A 63 29.00 58.49 30.86
N THR A 64 28.42 59.36 31.75
CA THR A 64 27.19 58.99 32.47
C THR A 64 26.01 58.74 31.50
N LEU A 65 25.81 59.69 30.58
CA LEU A 65 24.72 59.55 29.56
C LEU A 65 24.96 58.38 28.66
N TYR A 66 26.22 58.11 28.25
CA TYR A 66 26.57 56.97 27.45
C TYR A 66 26.29 55.64 28.17
N ILE A 67 26.65 55.50 29.44
CA ILE A 67 26.36 54.31 30.24
C ILE A 67 24.85 54.09 30.37
N CYS A 68 24.08 55.18 30.66
CA CYS A 68 22.63 55.07 30.74
C CYS A 68 21.97 54.61 29.41
N THR A 69 22.38 55.19 28.29
CA THR A 69 21.88 54.82 26.96
C THR A 69 22.32 53.41 26.55
N LEU A 70 23.54 53.01 26.87
CA LEU A 70 24.06 51.68 26.63
C LEU A 70 23.24 50.60 27.39
N ILE A 71 22.94 50.89 28.67
CA ILE A 71 22.11 49.98 29.47
C ILE A 71 20.70 49.87 28.85
N ALA A 72 20.08 50.98 28.47
CA ALA A 72 18.74 50.99 27.85
C ALA A 72 18.72 50.19 26.52
N VAL A 73 19.72 50.41 25.67
CA VAL A 73 19.90 49.70 24.39
C VAL A 73 20.13 48.21 24.63
N PHE A 74 21.05 47.88 25.57
CA PHE A 74 21.33 46.47 25.90
C PHE A 74 20.09 45.77 26.45
N MET A 75 19.30 46.42 27.32
CA MET A 75 18.05 45.84 27.81
C MET A 75 17.05 45.60 26.68
N SER A 76 16.92 46.50 25.73
CA SER A 76 16.05 46.37 24.56
C SER A 76 16.51 45.27 23.59
N THR A 77 17.83 45.13 23.38
CA THR A 77 18.41 44.17 22.43
C THR A 77 18.82 42.84 23.08
N SER A 78 18.67 42.69 24.39
CA SER A 78 19.08 41.49 25.14
C SER A 78 18.50 40.18 24.63
N SER A 79 17.33 40.22 23.98
CA SER A 79 16.67 39.06 23.36
C SER A 79 17.43 38.47 22.17
N TYR A 80 18.38 39.23 21.57
CA TYR A 80 19.25 38.70 20.50
C TYR A 80 20.50 38.01 21.03
N PHE A 81 20.88 38.31 22.29
CA PHE A 81 22.11 37.80 22.88
C PHE A 81 21.89 36.62 23.82
N PHE A 82 20.74 36.58 24.49
CA PHE A 82 20.47 35.60 25.54
C PHE A 82 19.12 34.94 25.38
N ASP A 83 19.10 33.61 25.47
CA ASP A 83 17.90 32.84 25.72
C ASP A 83 17.71 32.65 27.23
N ARG A 84 16.50 32.93 27.74
CA ARG A 84 16.13 32.78 29.13
C ARG A 84 15.34 31.50 29.35
N GLU A 85 15.88 30.58 30.14
CA GLU A 85 15.21 29.32 30.46
C GLU A 85 14.26 29.42 31.66
N LYS A 86 14.58 30.24 32.66
CA LYS A 86 13.76 30.43 33.88
C LYS A 86 13.93 31.88 34.40
N GLY A 87 12.88 32.39 35.10
CA GLY A 87 12.91 33.67 35.85
C GLY A 87 12.41 34.87 35.04
N PHE A 88 12.42 36.06 35.68
CA PHE A 88 12.12 37.38 35.10
C PHE A 88 13.43 38.06 34.72
N GLY A 89 13.51 38.80 33.61
CA GLY A 89 14.69 39.61 33.20
C GLY A 89 14.95 39.58 31.71
N PHE A 90 16.23 39.76 31.36
CA PHE A 90 16.68 39.88 29.96
C PHE A 90 16.60 38.58 29.17
N GLY A 91 16.69 38.70 27.87
CA GLY A 91 16.74 37.56 26.95
C GLY A 91 15.37 37.10 26.45
N LYS A 92 15.40 36.37 25.35
CA LYS A 92 14.21 35.79 24.77
C LYS A 92 13.73 34.64 25.65
N LYS A 93 12.46 34.69 26.13
CA LYS A 93 11.86 33.56 26.82
C LYS A 93 11.85 32.37 25.86
N LYS A 94 12.55 31.32 26.24
CA LYS A 94 12.50 30.08 25.47
C LYS A 94 11.10 29.53 25.65
N ASP A 95 10.36 29.42 24.55
CA ASP A 95 9.09 28.70 24.56
C ASP A 95 9.40 27.27 24.98
N LYS A 96 9.05 26.92 26.22
CA LYS A 96 9.08 25.54 26.67
C LYS A 96 8.02 24.79 25.92
N ASP A 97 8.31 23.55 25.57
CA ASP A 97 7.31 22.59 25.18
C ASP A 97 6.30 22.50 26.34
N GLU A 98 5.18 23.18 26.20
CA GLU A 98 4.09 23.09 27.17
C GLU A 98 3.27 21.83 26.83
N PRO A 99 3.05 20.93 27.77
CA PRO A 99 2.22 19.74 27.51
C PRO A 99 0.86 20.13 26.93
N GLY A 100 0.42 19.40 25.91
CA GLY A 100 -0.86 19.64 25.27
C GLY A 100 -0.85 20.57 24.05
N TRP A 101 0.28 21.24 23.72
CA TRP A 101 0.35 22.13 22.57
C TRP A 101 1.41 21.69 21.56
N SER A 102 1.09 21.81 20.28
CA SER A 102 2.00 21.56 19.18
C SER A 102 2.66 22.84 18.69
N ARG A 103 3.88 22.73 18.20
CA ARG A 103 4.64 23.79 17.56
C ARG A 103 5.52 23.26 16.44
N TRP A 104 5.98 24.13 15.58
CA TRP A 104 6.99 23.77 14.61
C TRP A 104 8.33 23.46 15.28
N MET A 105 8.89 22.29 14.96
CA MET A 105 10.24 21.95 15.35
C MET A 105 11.26 22.78 14.56
N LYS A 106 12.31 23.25 15.22
CA LYS A 106 13.38 23.98 14.55
C LYS A 106 14.36 23.01 13.90
N GLU A 107 15.03 23.45 12.84
CA GLU A 107 16.02 22.65 12.12
C GLU A 107 17.14 22.13 13.03
N ASP A 108 17.68 22.99 13.93
CA ASP A 108 18.72 22.59 14.90
C ASP A 108 18.22 21.55 15.93
N GLU A 109 16.93 21.54 16.23
CA GLU A 109 16.32 20.54 17.10
C GLU A 109 16.16 19.22 16.34
N MET A 110 15.71 19.27 15.08
CA MET A 110 15.58 18.09 14.22
C MET A 110 16.93 17.42 13.96
N LYS A 111 17.99 18.20 13.70
CA LYS A 111 19.36 17.69 13.54
C LYS A 111 19.90 16.94 14.76
N LYS A 112 19.35 17.23 15.95
CA LYS A 112 19.72 16.60 17.23
C LYS A 112 18.70 15.54 17.68
N ALA A 113 17.66 15.29 16.89
CA ALA A 113 16.66 14.30 17.23
C ALA A 113 17.28 12.89 17.22
N TYR A 114 16.69 12.02 18.04
CA TYR A 114 17.12 10.63 18.14
C TYR A 114 17.08 9.97 16.76
N ASP A 115 18.07 9.17 16.43
CA ASP A 115 18.28 8.46 15.16
C ASP A 115 18.47 9.35 13.92
N VAL A 116 18.56 10.67 14.06
CA VAL A 116 18.90 11.56 12.95
C VAL A 116 20.42 11.73 12.89
N LYS A 117 21.00 11.32 11.76
CA LYS A 117 22.46 11.35 11.52
C LYS A 117 22.80 12.25 10.34
N GLU A 118 23.90 12.97 10.47
CA GLU A 118 24.44 13.81 9.41
C GLU A 118 25.30 12.98 8.46
N ILE A 119 25.10 13.16 7.15
CA ILE A 119 25.95 12.61 6.10
C ILE A 119 26.43 13.73 5.17
N THR A 120 27.64 13.58 4.64
CA THR A 120 28.22 14.49 3.65
C THR A 120 27.98 13.90 2.26
N LEU A 121 27.17 14.57 1.42
CA LEU A 121 26.71 14.03 0.14
C LEU A 121 27.84 13.76 -0.87
N ASN A 122 28.95 14.51 -0.78
CA ASN A 122 30.12 14.34 -1.64
C ASN A 122 31.06 13.20 -1.22
N ALA A 123 30.83 12.54 -0.08
CA ALA A 123 31.63 11.38 0.34
C ALA A 123 31.36 10.18 -0.57
N ASP A 124 32.36 9.33 -0.77
CA ASP A 124 32.26 8.12 -1.61
C ASP A 124 31.38 7.03 -0.97
N THR A 125 31.42 6.94 0.35
CA THR A 125 30.63 5.99 1.15
C THR A 125 30.01 6.71 2.34
N TYR A 126 28.88 6.20 2.82
CA TYR A 126 28.20 6.73 4.00
C TYR A 126 28.23 5.70 5.14
N GLU A 127 28.47 6.19 6.35
CA GLU A 127 28.41 5.38 7.57
C GLU A 127 26.95 5.20 8.03
N HIS A 128 26.11 6.18 7.74
CA HIS A 128 24.70 6.23 8.12
C HIS A 128 23.81 6.36 6.89
N ALA A 129 22.63 5.70 6.92
CA ALA A 129 21.70 5.78 5.83
C ALA A 129 20.24 5.66 6.28
N GLY A 130 19.36 6.26 5.49
CA GLY A 130 17.92 6.21 5.69
C GLY A 130 17.21 7.32 4.93
N ILE A 131 15.92 7.43 5.20
CA ILE A 131 15.10 8.45 4.55
C ILE A 131 15.59 9.87 4.92
N PRO A 132 15.81 10.76 3.92
CA PRO A 132 16.30 12.09 4.18
C PRO A 132 15.23 12.96 4.88
N ILE A 133 15.57 13.50 6.05
CA ILE A 133 14.74 14.43 6.81
C ILE A 133 15.06 15.88 6.42
N ILE A 134 16.35 16.18 6.25
CA ILE A 134 16.84 17.48 5.75
C ILE A 134 17.82 17.17 4.64
N LEU A 135 17.64 17.84 3.50
CA LEU A 135 18.46 17.62 2.32
C LEU A 135 18.92 18.96 1.76
N ASN A 136 20.20 19.28 1.99
CA ASN A 136 20.88 20.46 1.50
C ASN A 136 21.84 20.09 0.35
N GLU A 137 22.57 21.06 -0.20
CA GLU A 137 23.45 20.82 -1.35
C GLU A 137 24.65 19.91 -1.04
N ASP A 138 25.24 20.03 0.16
CA ASP A 138 26.46 19.31 0.54
C ASP A 138 26.23 18.27 1.65
N LYS A 139 25.14 18.39 2.38
CA LYS A 139 24.85 17.56 3.55
C LYS A 139 23.40 17.14 3.59
N ALA A 140 23.17 15.96 4.13
CA ALA A 140 21.84 15.52 4.49
C ALA A 140 21.80 15.02 5.94
N TRP A 141 20.63 15.11 6.55
CA TRP A 141 20.32 14.47 7.83
C TRP A 141 19.28 13.41 7.56
N VAL A 142 19.64 12.16 7.85
CA VAL A 142 18.87 10.97 7.53
C VAL A 142 18.36 10.30 8.80
N ASP A 143 17.21 9.63 8.73
CA ASP A 143 16.77 8.72 9.80
C ASP A 143 17.50 7.38 9.67
N ASP A 144 18.51 7.16 10.50
CA ASP A 144 19.29 5.92 10.55
C ASP A 144 18.67 4.86 11.48
N GLY A 145 17.52 5.16 12.08
CA GLY A 145 16.80 4.23 12.95
C GLY A 145 16.11 3.08 12.24
N GLU A 146 15.33 2.32 13.00
CA GLU A 146 14.55 1.18 12.50
C GLU A 146 13.12 1.60 12.09
N ASN A 147 12.85 2.90 11.90
CA ASN A 147 11.51 3.40 11.63
C ASN A 147 11.07 3.10 10.20
N HIS A 148 9.82 2.65 10.06
CA HIS A 148 9.12 2.66 8.79
C HIS A 148 8.66 4.08 8.44
N SER A 149 8.46 4.33 7.16
CA SER A 149 8.07 5.66 6.67
C SER A 149 6.85 5.59 5.76
N LEU A 150 5.95 6.54 5.92
CA LEU A 150 4.80 6.76 5.05
C LEU A 150 4.96 8.09 4.33
N ILE A 151 4.97 8.06 3.00
CA ILE A 151 5.18 9.20 2.12
C ILE A 151 3.87 9.47 1.38
N ILE A 152 3.22 10.61 1.70
CA ILE A 152 1.91 10.97 1.18
C ILE A 152 2.06 12.13 0.20
N GLY A 153 1.57 11.95 -1.01
CA GLY A 153 1.57 13.01 -2.00
C GLY A 153 0.91 12.60 -3.31
N ALA A 154 0.09 13.47 -3.86
CA ALA A 154 -0.56 13.28 -5.14
C ALA A 154 0.46 13.04 -6.28
N SER A 155 -0.02 12.60 -7.45
CA SER A 155 0.83 12.51 -8.64
C SER A 155 1.42 13.89 -8.96
N GLY A 156 2.71 13.94 -9.31
CA GLY A 156 3.42 15.21 -9.56
C GLY A 156 3.81 16.02 -8.33
N SER A 157 3.49 15.58 -7.11
CA SER A 157 3.90 16.26 -5.86
C SER A 157 5.42 16.30 -5.65
N GLY A 158 6.16 15.41 -6.34
CA GLY A 158 7.61 15.32 -6.26
C GLY A 158 8.13 14.23 -5.31
N LYS A 159 7.30 13.27 -4.84
CA LYS A 159 7.72 12.14 -4.00
C LYS A 159 9.00 11.49 -4.50
N THR A 160 9.00 11.09 -5.77
CA THR A 160 10.13 10.38 -6.39
C THR A 160 11.40 11.22 -6.35
N TRP A 161 11.34 12.47 -6.80
CA TRP A 161 12.52 13.33 -6.93
C TRP A 161 13.07 13.90 -5.63
N THR A 162 12.22 14.09 -4.60
CA THR A 162 12.64 14.75 -3.36
C THR A 162 12.87 13.79 -2.20
N ILE A 163 12.36 12.55 -2.28
CA ILE A 163 12.48 11.57 -1.21
C ILE A 163 13.00 10.22 -1.73
N ILE A 164 12.33 9.59 -2.71
CA ILE A 164 12.60 8.21 -3.08
C ILE A 164 13.95 8.07 -3.81
N ASP A 165 14.20 8.85 -4.85
CA ASP A 165 15.46 8.79 -5.58
C ASP A 165 16.68 9.20 -4.72
N PRO A 166 16.62 10.29 -3.92
CA PRO A 166 17.64 10.56 -2.90
C PRO A 166 17.86 9.42 -1.91
N LEU A 167 16.79 8.76 -1.44
CA LEU A 167 16.89 7.61 -0.55
C LEU A 167 17.67 6.46 -1.21
N VAL A 168 17.33 6.08 -2.45
CA VAL A 168 18.04 5.04 -3.20
C VAL A 168 19.54 5.35 -3.33
N LYS A 169 19.89 6.61 -3.64
CA LYS A 169 21.28 7.05 -3.74
C LYS A 169 22.01 6.97 -2.39
N ILE A 170 21.35 7.39 -1.31
CA ILE A 170 21.90 7.35 0.05
C ILE A 170 22.15 5.90 0.47
N LEU A 171 21.17 5.01 0.29
CA LEU A 171 21.30 3.59 0.59
C LEU A 171 22.40 2.93 -0.24
N GLY A 172 22.48 3.28 -1.53
CA GLY A 172 23.50 2.78 -2.44
C GLY A 172 24.93 3.11 -2.00
N LYS A 173 25.17 4.31 -1.49
CA LYS A 173 26.48 4.71 -0.95
C LYS A 173 26.79 4.09 0.42
N ALA A 174 25.77 3.79 1.21
CA ALA A 174 25.93 3.12 2.50
C ALA A 174 26.10 1.61 2.39
N GLY A 175 25.74 1.00 1.26
CA GLY A 175 25.85 -0.44 1.06
C GLY A 175 24.67 -1.22 1.63
N GLU A 176 23.50 -0.58 1.84
CA GLU A 176 22.27 -1.24 2.26
C GLU A 176 21.51 -1.84 1.05
N SER A 177 20.91 -3.01 1.22
CA SER A 177 20.10 -3.64 0.18
C SER A 177 18.71 -2.96 0.07
N MET A 178 18.10 -3.09 -1.11
CA MET A 178 16.80 -2.47 -1.36
C MET A 178 15.95 -3.27 -2.34
N ILE A 179 14.63 -3.23 -2.11
CA ILE A 179 13.59 -3.70 -3.03
C ILE A 179 12.73 -2.49 -3.36
N VAL A 180 12.65 -2.12 -4.63
CA VAL A 180 12.02 -0.89 -5.09
C VAL A 180 10.91 -1.21 -6.08
N THR A 181 9.66 -0.83 -5.79
CA THR A 181 8.64 -0.78 -6.84
C THR A 181 8.83 0.51 -7.63
N ASP A 182 8.96 0.37 -8.95
CA ASP A 182 9.26 1.47 -9.87
C ASP A 182 8.30 1.44 -11.07
N PRO A 183 7.07 1.96 -10.92
CA PRO A 183 6.05 1.86 -11.95
C PRO A 183 6.48 2.49 -13.28
N LYS A 184 7.24 3.57 -13.23
CA LYS A 184 7.69 4.30 -14.43
C LYS A 184 9.04 3.81 -14.96
N GLY A 185 9.85 3.17 -14.12
CA GLY A 185 11.21 2.77 -14.44
C GLY A 185 12.27 3.85 -14.22
N GLU A 186 11.85 5.06 -13.80
CA GLU A 186 12.73 6.22 -13.60
C GLU A 186 13.80 5.95 -12.54
N ILE A 187 13.43 5.27 -11.44
CA ILE A 187 14.33 5.01 -10.33
C ILE A 187 15.44 4.05 -10.76
N TYR A 188 15.09 2.97 -11.49
CA TYR A 188 16.07 2.05 -12.05
C TYR A 188 17.00 2.75 -13.03
N GLU A 189 16.44 3.46 -14.01
CA GLU A 189 17.21 4.10 -15.08
C GLU A 189 18.26 5.06 -14.53
N HIS A 190 17.94 5.80 -13.47
CA HIS A 190 18.83 6.79 -12.87
C HIS A 190 19.81 6.23 -11.84
N ASN A 191 19.63 5.01 -11.35
CA ASN A 191 20.43 4.49 -10.24
C ASN A 191 21.18 3.19 -10.56
N ALA A 192 20.74 2.39 -11.55
CA ALA A 192 21.27 1.05 -11.72
C ALA A 192 22.76 1.01 -12.07
N ASN A 193 23.26 1.91 -12.94
CA ASN A 193 24.68 1.98 -13.28
C ASN A 193 25.52 2.36 -12.06
N LEU A 194 25.06 3.35 -11.34
CA LEU A 194 25.63 3.80 -10.07
C LEU A 194 25.79 2.68 -9.05
N LEU A 195 24.73 1.90 -8.85
CA LEU A 195 24.70 0.78 -7.91
C LEU A 195 25.67 -0.32 -8.34
N ARG A 196 25.76 -0.61 -9.68
CA ARG A 196 26.75 -1.54 -10.21
C ARG A 196 28.19 -1.11 -9.95
N GLU A 197 28.49 0.20 -10.11
CA GLU A 197 29.81 0.76 -9.77
C GLU A 197 30.15 0.61 -8.28
N LYS A 198 29.15 0.65 -7.40
CA LYS A 198 29.30 0.41 -5.97
C LYS A 198 29.32 -1.07 -5.57
N GLY A 199 29.35 -1.97 -6.55
CA GLY A 199 29.44 -3.42 -6.35
C GLY A 199 28.13 -4.08 -5.94
N TYR A 200 26.98 -3.50 -6.32
CA TYR A 200 25.70 -4.12 -6.10
C TYR A 200 25.38 -5.18 -7.14
N ASN A 201 24.74 -6.25 -6.69
CA ASN A 201 23.95 -7.11 -7.54
C ASN A 201 22.65 -6.37 -7.87
N VAL A 202 22.53 -5.86 -9.11
CA VAL A 202 21.34 -5.09 -9.56
C VAL A 202 20.45 -5.98 -10.39
N ILE A 203 19.26 -6.23 -9.87
CA ILE A 203 18.22 -7.08 -10.46
C ILE A 203 17.06 -6.20 -10.91
N ILE A 204 16.55 -6.41 -12.10
CA ILE A 204 15.34 -5.78 -12.61
C ILE A 204 14.33 -6.81 -13.06
N VAL A 205 13.19 -6.91 -12.37
CA VAL A 205 12.05 -7.75 -12.79
C VAL A 205 11.07 -6.83 -13.51
N ASN A 206 11.01 -6.95 -14.83
CA ASN A 206 10.29 -6.02 -15.69
C ASN A 206 8.98 -6.63 -16.22
N PHE A 207 7.90 -6.45 -15.47
CA PHE A 207 6.57 -6.92 -15.88
C PHE A 207 5.95 -6.07 -17.01
N ARG A 208 6.46 -4.85 -17.23
CA ARG A 208 5.99 -3.96 -18.30
C ARG A 208 6.53 -4.39 -19.66
N ASP A 209 7.76 -4.85 -19.69
CA ASP A 209 8.44 -5.38 -20.88
C ASP A 209 9.19 -6.67 -20.53
N PRO A 210 8.51 -7.83 -20.60
CA PRO A 210 9.06 -9.10 -20.14
C PRO A 210 10.23 -9.66 -20.97
N GLU A 211 10.61 -9.04 -22.08
CA GLU A 211 11.82 -9.42 -22.84
C GLU A 211 13.10 -8.91 -22.17
N HIS A 212 12.96 -7.87 -21.34
CA HIS A 212 14.08 -7.20 -20.71
C HIS A 212 14.09 -7.42 -19.19
N GLY A 213 15.26 -7.58 -18.62
CA GLY A 213 15.44 -7.78 -17.20
C GLY A 213 15.61 -9.25 -16.81
N SER A 214 15.50 -9.52 -15.51
CA SER A 214 15.67 -10.85 -14.93
C SER A 214 14.39 -11.67 -15.01
N ALA A 215 14.53 -12.99 -15.10
CA ALA A 215 13.42 -13.93 -15.00
C ALA A 215 13.13 -14.23 -13.53
N TRP A 216 11.85 -14.42 -13.21
CA TRP A 216 11.41 -14.82 -11.89
C TRP A 216 10.19 -15.73 -11.98
N ASN A 217 10.35 -16.95 -11.45
CA ASN A 217 9.30 -17.93 -11.35
C ASN A 217 8.75 -17.95 -9.90
N PRO A 218 7.46 -17.65 -9.70
CA PRO A 218 6.86 -17.60 -8.36
C PRO A 218 6.82 -18.96 -7.65
N LEU A 219 7.00 -20.06 -8.36
CA LEU A 219 7.07 -21.40 -7.77
C LEU A 219 8.48 -21.79 -7.29
N THR A 220 9.54 -21.03 -7.66
CA THR A 220 10.91 -21.38 -7.29
C THR A 220 11.13 -21.39 -5.77
N LEU A 221 10.60 -20.40 -5.04
CA LEU A 221 10.80 -20.32 -3.59
C LEU A 221 10.00 -21.40 -2.84
N PRO A 222 8.68 -21.60 -3.10
CA PRO A 222 7.91 -22.71 -2.53
C PRO A 222 8.57 -24.08 -2.80
N TYR A 223 8.99 -24.34 -4.04
CA TYR A 223 9.67 -25.58 -4.39
C TYR A 223 10.99 -25.78 -3.65
N ARG A 224 11.77 -24.72 -3.46
CA ARG A 224 13.00 -24.76 -2.67
C ARG A 224 12.75 -25.17 -1.22
N TYR A 225 11.69 -24.66 -0.59
CA TYR A 225 11.30 -25.07 0.76
C TYR A 225 10.81 -26.50 0.81
N TRP A 226 10.00 -26.92 -0.16
CA TRP A 226 9.55 -28.29 -0.28
C TRP A 226 10.73 -29.26 -0.39
N LYS A 227 11.72 -28.97 -1.24
CA LYS A 227 12.96 -29.73 -1.40
C LYS A 227 13.84 -29.82 -0.13
N GLN A 228 13.72 -28.82 0.76
CA GLN A 228 14.39 -28.79 2.06
C GLN A 228 13.62 -29.56 3.16
N GLY A 229 12.50 -30.21 2.84
CA GLY A 229 11.62 -30.88 3.79
C GLY A 229 10.79 -29.94 4.67
N LYS A 230 10.64 -28.68 4.26
CA LYS A 230 9.79 -27.68 4.92
C LYS A 230 8.45 -27.58 4.19
N GLU A 231 7.71 -28.68 4.21
CA GLU A 231 6.47 -28.83 3.42
C GLU A 231 5.38 -27.84 3.82
N ASP A 232 5.17 -27.65 5.13
CA ASP A 232 4.16 -26.70 5.63
C ASP A 232 4.43 -25.28 5.11
N LYS A 233 5.70 -24.84 5.12
CA LYS A 233 6.05 -23.52 4.62
C LYS A 233 5.94 -23.41 3.09
N ALA A 234 6.23 -24.47 2.37
CA ALA A 234 6.01 -24.54 0.93
C ALA A 234 4.52 -24.42 0.61
N MET A 235 3.68 -25.10 1.38
CA MET A 235 2.22 -25.06 1.25
C MET A 235 1.67 -23.66 1.54
N GLU A 236 2.08 -23.03 2.64
CA GLU A 236 1.70 -21.65 2.97
C GLU A 236 2.01 -20.66 1.83
N LEU A 237 3.22 -20.73 1.26
CA LEU A 237 3.60 -19.88 0.14
C LEU A 237 2.83 -20.19 -1.16
N LEU A 238 2.43 -21.44 -1.38
CA LEU A 238 1.57 -21.83 -2.50
C LEU A 238 0.15 -21.32 -2.34
N GLU A 239 -0.42 -21.42 -1.14
CA GLU A 239 -1.75 -20.89 -0.81
C GLU A 239 -1.79 -19.36 -0.95
N ASP A 240 -0.73 -18.67 -0.50
CA ASP A 240 -0.59 -17.23 -0.68
C ASP A 240 -0.51 -16.87 -2.17
N LEU A 241 0.28 -17.62 -2.96
CA LEU A 241 0.40 -17.43 -4.40
C LEU A 241 -0.94 -17.67 -5.11
N ALA A 242 -1.60 -18.78 -4.81
CA ALA A 242 -2.89 -19.16 -5.38
C ALA A 242 -3.99 -18.13 -5.05
N THR A 243 -4.05 -17.68 -3.80
CA THR A 243 -5.02 -16.68 -3.34
C THR A 243 -4.80 -15.35 -4.06
N ASN A 244 -3.56 -14.87 -4.16
CA ASN A 244 -3.26 -13.59 -4.84
C ASN A 244 -3.56 -13.63 -6.34
N ILE A 245 -3.45 -14.79 -7.00
CA ILE A 245 -3.77 -14.95 -8.43
C ILE A 245 -5.28 -15.12 -8.66
N LEU A 246 -5.95 -15.90 -7.83
CA LEU A 246 -7.27 -16.42 -8.12
C LEU A 246 -8.40 -15.71 -7.39
N VAL A 247 -8.14 -15.12 -6.20
CA VAL A 247 -9.18 -14.51 -5.37
C VAL A 247 -9.15 -12.99 -5.51
N ASP A 248 -10.29 -12.40 -5.92
CA ASP A 248 -10.47 -10.96 -5.95
C ASP A 248 -11.02 -10.46 -4.62
N SER A 249 -10.20 -9.76 -3.84
CA SER A 249 -10.59 -9.19 -2.55
C SER A 249 -11.66 -8.08 -2.64
N THR A 250 -11.90 -7.54 -3.83
CA THR A 250 -12.88 -6.45 -4.07
C THR A 250 -14.27 -6.94 -4.47
N ASN A 251 -14.43 -8.25 -4.74
CA ASN A 251 -15.68 -8.80 -5.25
C ASN A 251 -16.45 -9.48 -4.11
N ASN A 252 -17.54 -8.87 -3.65
CA ASN A 252 -18.42 -9.41 -2.61
C ASN A 252 -19.33 -10.57 -3.09
N ASN A 253 -19.15 -11.05 -4.30
CA ASN A 253 -19.87 -12.24 -4.80
C ASN A 253 -19.28 -13.49 -4.16
N ASP A 254 -20.07 -14.56 -4.11
CA ASP A 254 -19.71 -15.83 -3.49
C ASP A 254 -18.25 -16.25 -3.81
N PRO A 255 -17.36 -16.25 -2.80
CA PRO A 255 -15.94 -16.55 -3.01
C PRO A 255 -15.65 -18.04 -3.26
N PHE A 256 -16.69 -18.92 -3.24
CA PHE A 256 -16.57 -20.36 -3.37
C PHE A 256 -15.75 -20.76 -4.61
N TRP A 257 -16.13 -20.25 -5.80
CA TRP A 257 -15.46 -20.60 -7.05
C TRP A 257 -13.99 -20.24 -7.08
N GLN A 258 -13.67 -19.07 -6.55
CA GLN A 258 -12.30 -18.53 -6.54
C GLN A 258 -11.42 -19.26 -5.51
N LYS A 259 -11.94 -19.50 -4.30
CA LYS A 259 -11.22 -20.23 -3.25
C LYS A 259 -10.98 -21.68 -3.64
N THR A 260 -11.99 -22.38 -4.13
CA THR A 260 -11.84 -23.77 -4.59
C THR A 260 -10.88 -23.88 -5.79
N ALA A 261 -10.86 -22.88 -6.68
CA ALA A 261 -9.86 -22.80 -7.74
C ALA A 261 -8.43 -22.58 -7.18
N ALA A 262 -8.28 -21.84 -6.07
CA ALA A 262 -6.99 -21.65 -5.39
C ALA A 262 -6.52 -22.97 -4.75
N ASP A 263 -7.40 -23.71 -4.09
CA ASP A 263 -7.09 -25.03 -3.54
C ASP A 263 -6.66 -26.00 -4.65
N TYR A 264 -7.35 -25.97 -5.80
CA TYR A 264 -6.98 -26.79 -6.97
C TYR A 264 -5.60 -26.40 -7.52
N PHE A 265 -5.28 -25.11 -7.57
CA PHE A 265 -3.93 -24.63 -7.93
C PHE A 265 -2.86 -25.20 -7.01
N THR A 266 -3.10 -25.14 -5.69
CA THR A 266 -2.18 -25.67 -4.68
C THR A 266 -1.97 -27.17 -4.85
N GLY A 267 -3.04 -27.94 -5.08
CA GLY A 267 -2.96 -29.38 -5.35
C GLY A 267 -2.15 -29.71 -6.61
N LEU A 268 -2.37 -28.99 -7.71
CA LEU A 268 -1.58 -29.15 -8.95
C LEU A 268 -0.11 -28.82 -8.73
N ALA A 269 0.18 -27.74 -8.00
CA ALA A 269 1.56 -27.33 -7.71
C ALA A 269 2.30 -28.33 -6.83
N LEU A 270 1.66 -28.85 -5.78
CA LEU A 270 2.23 -29.89 -4.93
C LEU A 270 2.53 -31.18 -5.72
N GLY A 271 1.53 -31.64 -6.52
CA GLY A 271 1.75 -32.79 -7.40
C GLY A 271 2.90 -32.57 -8.39
N LEU A 272 3.01 -31.37 -8.96
CA LEU A 272 4.11 -30.99 -9.84
C LEU A 272 5.46 -31.03 -9.12
N PHE A 273 5.53 -30.60 -7.84
CA PHE A 273 6.77 -30.65 -7.05
C PHE A 273 7.26 -32.08 -6.80
N GLU A 274 6.34 -33.03 -6.68
CA GLU A 274 6.67 -34.43 -6.50
C GLU A 274 7.15 -35.12 -7.79
N ASP A 275 6.52 -34.80 -8.95
CA ASP A 275 6.63 -35.63 -10.16
C ASP A 275 7.42 -34.98 -11.30
N ALA A 276 7.73 -33.69 -11.23
CA ALA A 276 8.50 -33.04 -12.28
C ALA A 276 9.87 -33.67 -12.46
N LYS A 277 10.23 -34.01 -13.71
CA LYS A 277 11.50 -34.62 -14.06
C LYS A 277 12.66 -33.64 -13.93
N SER A 278 12.39 -32.34 -14.04
CA SER A 278 13.38 -31.26 -13.89
C SER A 278 12.76 -30.03 -13.29
N GLU A 279 13.59 -29.18 -12.65
CA GLU A 279 13.18 -27.89 -12.09
C GLU A 279 12.60 -26.95 -13.17
N ASP A 280 13.03 -27.11 -14.44
CA ASP A 280 12.52 -26.31 -15.56
C ASP A 280 11.02 -26.59 -15.87
N GLU A 281 10.49 -27.75 -15.45
CA GLU A 281 9.06 -28.08 -15.62
C GLU A 281 8.19 -27.44 -14.53
N ILE A 282 8.79 -26.96 -13.43
CA ILE A 282 8.06 -26.37 -12.31
C ILE A 282 7.79 -24.91 -12.60
N ASN A 283 6.70 -24.63 -13.27
CA ASN A 283 6.28 -23.27 -13.64
C ASN A 283 4.76 -23.17 -13.86
N LEU A 284 4.26 -21.94 -13.97
CA LEU A 284 2.82 -21.68 -14.15
C LEU A 284 2.26 -22.25 -15.45
N ASN A 285 3.11 -22.46 -16.48
CA ASN A 285 2.67 -23.07 -17.74
C ASN A 285 2.36 -24.57 -17.56
N SER A 286 3.14 -25.26 -16.72
CA SER A 286 2.88 -26.66 -16.35
C SER A 286 1.56 -26.79 -15.59
N ILE A 287 1.29 -25.91 -14.62
CA ILE A 287 0.03 -25.89 -13.87
C ILE A 287 -1.15 -25.66 -14.80
N ASN A 288 -1.04 -24.71 -15.73
CA ASN A 288 -2.07 -24.46 -16.74
C ASN A 288 -2.26 -25.66 -17.68
N ALA A 289 -1.17 -26.28 -18.14
CA ALA A 289 -1.19 -27.47 -18.98
C ALA A 289 -1.82 -28.67 -18.25
N MET A 290 -1.45 -28.92 -16.99
CA MET A 290 -2.04 -29.98 -16.17
C MET A 290 -3.56 -29.78 -16.01
N SER A 291 -4.04 -28.58 -15.75
CA SER A 291 -5.47 -28.29 -15.67
C SER A 291 -6.18 -28.48 -17.03
N THR A 292 -5.52 -28.12 -18.14
CA THR A 292 -6.13 -28.18 -19.47
C THR A 292 -6.18 -29.62 -19.98
N PHE A 293 -5.06 -30.31 -20.00
CA PHE A 293 -4.96 -31.70 -20.48
C PHE A 293 -5.53 -32.71 -19.47
N GLY A 294 -5.55 -32.35 -18.18
CA GLY A 294 -6.18 -33.14 -17.14
C GLY A 294 -7.67 -33.36 -17.35
N GLU A 295 -8.36 -32.44 -18.02
CA GLU A 295 -9.77 -32.57 -18.34
C GLU A 295 -10.05 -33.55 -19.52
N GLU A 296 -9.04 -33.97 -20.25
CA GLU A 296 -9.20 -34.94 -21.33
C GLU A 296 -9.56 -36.34 -20.79
N ARG A 297 -10.20 -37.14 -21.62
CA ARG A 297 -10.62 -38.49 -21.25
C ARG A 297 -9.42 -39.46 -21.11
N CYS A 298 -9.39 -40.15 -19.98
CA CYS A 298 -8.49 -41.26 -19.68
C CYS A 298 -9.31 -42.51 -19.36
N GLY A 299 -9.64 -43.29 -20.39
CA GLY A 299 -10.58 -44.44 -20.26
C GLY A 299 -11.99 -43.99 -19.86
N ALA A 300 -12.49 -44.47 -18.74
CA ALA A 300 -13.80 -44.11 -18.18
C ALA A 300 -13.74 -42.83 -17.30
N SER A 301 -12.53 -42.28 -17.03
CA SER A 301 -12.27 -41.15 -16.15
C SER A 301 -11.65 -39.98 -16.93
N LYS A 302 -10.99 -39.04 -16.22
CA LYS A 302 -10.22 -37.96 -16.77
C LYS A 302 -8.78 -38.04 -16.25
N TYR A 303 -7.81 -37.49 -16.99
CA TYR A 303 -6.39 -37.53 -16.61
C TYR A 303 -6.10 -36.90 -15.25
N ASP A 304 -6.74 -35.78 -14.90
CA ASP A 304 -6.54 -35.14 -13.60
C ASP A 304 -7.00 -36.05 -12.44
N LYS A 305 -8.19 -36.67 -12.59
CA LYS A 305 -8.70 -37.57 -11.57
C LYS A 305 -7.85 -38.82 -11.41
N GLU A 306 -7.35 -39.41 -12.50
CA GLU A 306 -6.42 -40.54 -12.43
C GLU A 306 -5.06 -40.10 -11.85
N TYR A 307 -4.54 -38.92 -12.22
CA TYR A 307 -3.34 -38.37 -11.67
C TYR A 307 -3.37 -38.25 -10.14
N PHE A 308 -4.40 -37.59 -9.60
CA PHE A 308 -4.53 -37.44 -8.16
C PHE A 308 -4.82 -38.78 -7.43
N LYS A 309 -5.48 -39.74 -8.09
CA LYS A 309 -5.61 -41.10 -7.57
C LYS A 309 -4.26 -41.78 -7.37
N LEU A 310 -3.31 -41.61 -8.30
CA LEU A 310 -1.94 -42.14 -8.17
C LEU A 310 -1.19 -41.56 -6.98
N LYS A 311 -1.53 -40.31 -6.55
CA LYS A 311 -0.96 -39.69 -5.36
C LYS A 311 -1.44 -40.28 -4.04
N GLY A 312 -2.59 -40.93 -4.04
CA GLY A 312 -3.27 -41.44 -2.86
C GLY A 312 -4.09 -40.36 -2.12
N GLU A 313 -5.22 -40.80 -1.56
CA GLU A 313 -6.25 -39.91 -0.97
C GLU A 313 -5.76 -39.12 0.27
N LEU A 314 -4.66 -39.54 0.89
CA LEU A 314 -4.07 -38.90 2.08
C LEU A 314 -2.92 -37.93 1.73
N SER A 315 -2.54 -37.83 0.45
CA SER A 315 -1.49 -36.89 0.04
C SER A 315 -1.99 -35.44 0.11
N SER A 316 -1.10 -34.52 0.48
CA SER A 316 -1.42 -33.08 0.51
C SER A 316 -1.89 -32.56 -0.86
N ALA A 317 -1.32 -33.07 -1.95
CA ALA A 317 -1.73 -32.76 -3.33
C ALA A 317 -3.20 -33.20 -3.60
N TYR A 318 -3.56 -34.43 -3.21
CA TYR A 318 -4.93 -34.91 -3.37
C TYR A 318 -5.92 -34.12 -2.51
N ILE A 319 -5.60 -33.94 -1.22
CA ILE A 319 -6.46 -33.23 -0.26
C ILE A 319 -6.78 -31.82 -0.77
N SER A 320 -5.77 -31.08 -1.24
CA SER A 320 -5.97 -29.73 -1.77
C SER A 320 -6.85 -29.72 -3.03
N ALA A 321 -6.68 -30.69 -3.94
CA ALA A 321 -7.46 -30.77 -5.17
C ALA A 321 -8.84 -31.44 -4.99
N ALA A 322 -9.10 -32.14 -3.88
CA ALA A 322 -10.23 -33.03 -3.68
C ALA A 322 -11.58 -32.36 -3.96
N ALA A 323 -11.80 -31.15 -3.48
CA ALA A 323 -13.03 -30.40 -3.70
C ALA A 323 -13.34 -30.19 -5.19
N THR A 324 -12.33 -30.08 -6.04
CA THR A 324 -12.48 -29.91 -7.50
C THR A 324 -12.60 -31.26 -8.22
N ILE A 325 -11.70 -32.20 -7.95
CA ILE A 325 -11.64 -33.47 -8.70
C ILE A 325 -12.80 -34.42 -8.41
N THR A 326 -13.42 -34.30 -7.23
CA THR A 326 -14.59 -35.10 -6.81
C THR A 326 -15.93 -34.41 -7.07
N ALA A 327 -15.90 -33.12 -7.44
CA ALA A 327 -17.12 -32.35 -7.70
C ALA A 327 -17.95 -32.90 -8.87
N PRO A 328 -19.30 -32.73 -8.85
CA PRO A 328 -20.14 -32.94 -10.01
C PRO A 328 -19.65 -32.18 -11.24
N ALA A 329 -19.93 -32.68 -12.44
CA ALA A 329 -19.39 -32.17 -13.70
C ALA A 329 -19.63 -30.66 -13.89
N ASP A 330 -20.83 -30.17 -13.57
CA ASP A 330 -21.18 -28.75 -13.72
C ASP A 330 -20.41 -27.87 -12.72
N THR A 331 -20.31 -28.31 -11.46
CA THR A 331 -19.54 -27.60 -10.41
C THR A 331 -18.06 -27.60 -10.77
N LYS A 332 -17.49 -28.72 -11.16
CA LYS A 332 -16.10 -28.82 -11.62
C LYS A 332 -15.85 -27.91 -12.82
N GLY A 333 -16.80 -27.87 -13.78
CA GLY A 333 -16.74 -26.96 -14.94
C GLY A 333 -16.64 -25.47 -14.53
N GLY A 334 -17.44 -25.05 -13.56
CA GLY A 334 -17.39 -23.69 -13.02
C GLY A 334 -16.05 -23.37 -12.35
N ILE A 335 -15.54 -24.27 -11.48
CA ILE A 335 -14.25 -24.09 -10.79
C ILE A 335 -13.10 -24.02 -11.81
N THR A 336 -13.03 -24.97 -12.75
CA THR A 336 -11.95 -25.01 -13.75
C THR A 336 -12.02 -23.86 -14.74
N SER A 337 -13.22 -23.35 -15.05
CA SER A 337 -13.40 -22.14 -15.86
C SER A 337 -12.84 -20.92 -15.15
N THR A 338 -13.17 -20.73 -13.87
CA THR A 338 -12.62 -19.65 -13.04
C THR A 338 -11.09 -19.73 -12.95
N PHE A 339 -10.58 -20.91 -12.69
CA PHE A 339 -9.14 -21.17 -12.66
C PHE A 339 -8.45 -20.75 -13.96
N ARG A 340 -8.92 -21.27 -15.09
CA ARG A 340 -8.32 -21.01 -16.42
C ARG A 340 -8.42 -19.54 -16.81
N GLN A 341 -9.53 -18.88 -16.52
CA GLN A 341 -9.68 -17.46 -16.80
C GLN A 341 -8.55 -16.62 -16.18
N LYS A 342 -8.19 -16.93 -14.94
CA LYS A 342 -7.17 -16.20 -14.18
C LYS A 342 -5.74 -16.62 -14.54
N VAL A 343 -5.48 -17.93 -14.64
CA VAL A 343 -4.13 -18.49 -14.89
C VAL A 343 -3.69 -18.31 -16.34
N ARG A 344 -4.65 -18.34 -17.31
CA ARG A 344 -4.36 -18.20 -18.75
C ARG A 344 -3.49 -16.98 -19.07
N ILE A 345 -3.66 -15.87 -18.35
CA ILE A 345 -2.94 -14.64 -18.64
C ILE A 345 -1.42 -14.80 -18.53
N PHE A 346 -0.96 -15.69 -17.66
CA PHE A 346 0.46 -15.98 -17.44
C PHE A 346 1.04 -16.97 -18.45
N SER A 347 0.20 -17.69 -19.17
CA SER A 347 0.61 -18.70 -20.16
C SER A 347 0.37 -18.25 -21.62
N SER A 348 -0.65 -17.40 -21.87
CA SER A 348 -1.00 -16.96 -23.23
C SER A 348 -0.05 -15.91 -23.81
N ARG A 349 0.73 -15.22 -22.99
CA ARG A 349 1.69 -14.19 -23.40
C ARG A 349 3.10 -14.78 -23.38
N GLN A 350 3.60 -15.19 -24.54
CA GLN A 350 4.83 -15.97 -24.66
C GLN A 350 6.04 -15.38 -23.88
N LYS A 351 6.28 -14.08 -23.97
CA LYS A 351 7.41 -13.43 -23.28
C LYS A 351 7.26 -13.39 -21.76
N LEU A 352 6.03 -13.18 -21.29
CA LEU A 352 5.72 -13.24 -19.86
C LEU A 352 5.79 -14.69 -19.35
N ALA A 353 5.23 -15.64 -20.11
CA ALA A 353 5.28 -17.05 -19.79
C ALA A 353 6.72 -17.55 -19.66
N GLU A 354 7.61 -17.12 -20.57
CA GLU A 354 9.03 -17.40 -20.53
C GLU A 354 9.69 -16.77 -19.29
N MET A 355 9.44 -15.49 -19.01
CA MET A 355 9.97 -14.78 -17.84
C MET A 355 9.58 -15.45 -16.51
N LEU A 356 8.36 -16.01 -16.44
CA LEU A 356 7.83 -16.67 -15.25
C LEU A 356 8.14 -18.19 -15.19
N SER A 357 8.93 -18.74 -16.12
CA SER A 357 9.22 -20.16 -16.16
C SER A 357 10.48 -20.58 -15.41
N TYR A 358 11.38 -19.66 -15.08
CA TYR A 358 12.60 -19.90 -14.33
C TYR A 358 13.00 -18.67 -13.52
N THR A 359 13.99 -18.83 -12.62
CA THR A 359 14.57 -17.72 -11.86
C THR A 359 16.07 -17.68 -12.10
N ASP A 360 16.61 -16.52 -12.48
CA ASP A 360 18.04 -16.32 -12.82
C ASP A 360 18.85 -15.62 -11.71
N PHE A 361 18.24 -15.37 -10.57
CA PHE A 361 18.89 -14.79 -9.40
C PHE A 361 18.51 -15.51 -8.11
N ASP A 362 19.29 -15.32 -7.06
CA ASP A 362 19.04 -15.94 -5.77
C ASP A 362 18.53 -14.91 -4.74
N VAL A 363 17.26 -15.04 -4.36
CA VAL A 363 16.58 -14.18 -3.39
C VAL A 363 17.26 -14.22 -2.01
N THR A 364 17.88 -15.35 -1.62
CA THR A 364 18.54 -15.52 -0.32
C THR A 364 19.80 -14.65 -0.16
N LYS A 365 20.32 -14.11 -1.27
CA LYS A 365 21.47 -13.20 -1.25
C LYS A 365 21.15 -11.79 -0.83
N ILE A 366 19.88 -11.36 -0.92
CA ILE A 366 19.46 -9.97 -0.70
C ILE A 366 19.86 -9.49 0.71
N GLY A 367 19.70 -10.22 1.75
CA GLY A 367 20.11 -9.83 3.11
C GLY A 367 21.58 -10.06 3.46
N LYS A 368 22.37 -10.67 2.57
CA LYS A 368 23.77 -11.09 2.77
C LYS A 368 24.75 -10.31 1.93
N GLU A 369 24.39 -9.98 0.72
CA GLU A 369 25.19 -9.26 -0.26
C GLU A 369 24.46 -7.96 -0.65
N LYS A 370 25.22 -6.92 -1.01
CA LYS A 370 24.64 -5.65 -1.51
C LYS A 370 23.79 -5.94 -2.74
N THR A 371 22.48 -5.86 -2.60
CA THR A 371 21.54 -6.20 -3.67
C THR A 371 20.50 -5.09 -3.80
N ALA A 372 20.24 -4.69 -5.04
CA ALA A 372 19.16 -3.77 -5.38
C ALA A 372 18.22 -4.44 -6.37
N VAL A 373 16.99 -4.65 -5.98
CA VAL A 373 15.93 -5.23 -6.81
C VAL A 373 14.94 -4.15 -7.20
N PHE A 374 14.69 -4.03 -8.49
CA PHE A 374 13.69 -3.11 -9.03
C PHE A 374 12.56 -3.89 -9.67
N LEU A 375 11.32 -3.54 -9.31
CA LEU A 375 10.11 -4.11 -9.87
C LEU A 375 9.45 -3.08 -10.78
N LYS A 376 9.59 -3.23 -12.10
CA LYS A 376 8.92 -2.37 -13.06
C LYS A 376 7.55 -2.94 -13.39
N ILE A 377 6.50 -2.26 -12.96
CA ILE A 377 5.10 -2.64 -13.16
C ILE A 377 4.37 -1.57 -13.96
N HIS A 378 3.22 -1.91 -14.55
CA HIS A 378 2.39 -0.90 -15.21
C HIS A 378 1.73 0.01 -14.17
N ASP A 379 1.77 1.32 -14.37
CA ASP A 379 1.00 2.30 -13.60
C ASP A 379 -0.47 2.37 -14.07
N GLU A 380 -0.70 2.15 -15.36
CA GLU A 380 -2.02 2.20 -15.99
C GLU A 380 -2.80 0.87 -16.01
N LYS A 381 -2.16 -0.28 -15.68
CA LYS A 381 -2.78 -1.61 -15.77
C LYS A 381 -2.49 -2.44 -14.52
N THR A 382 -3.54 -2.82 -13.82
CA THR A 382 -3.43 -3.61 -12.58
C THR A 382 -3.15 -5.10 -12.81
N THR A 383 -3.17 -5.57 -14.06
CA THR A 383 -3.09 -6.99 -14.43
C THR A 383 -1.91 -7.75 -13.79
N TYR A 384 -0.75 -7.09 -13.65
CA TYR A 384 0.45 -7.72 -13.11
C TYR A 384 0.82 -7.28 -11.70
N HIS A 385 0.00 -6.42 -11.08
CA HIS A 385 0.27 -5.96 -9.73
C HIS A 385 0.25 -7.11 -8.72
N ALA A 386 -0.58 -8.14 -8.94
CA ALA A 386 -0.59 -9.34 -8.13
C ALA A 386 0.77 -10.04 -8.09
N LEU A 387 1.49 -10.12 -9.23
CA LEU A 387 2.83 -10.70 -9.29
C LEU A 387 3.85 -9.87 -8.48
N ALA A 388 3.76 -8.55 -8.52
CA ALA A 388 4.63 -7.69 -7.71
C ALA A 388 4.35 -7.86 -6.20
N THR A 389 3.08 -7.96 -5.81
CA THR A 389 2.68 -8.25 -4.42
C THR A 389 3.24 -9.58 -3.94
N ILE A 390 3.10 -10.63 -4.75
CA ILE A 390 3.63 -11.98 -4.46
C ILE A 390 5.17 -11.92 -4.34
N PHE A 391 5.84 -11.22 -5.26
CA PHE A 391 7.29 -11.06 -5.21
C PHE A 391 7.74 -10.43 -3.89
N VAL A 392 7.13 -9.30 -3.51
CA VAL A 392 7.46 -8.59 -2.27
C VAL A 392 7.22 -9.49 -1.04
N LYS A 393 6.10 -10.24 -1.01
CA LYS A 393 5.79 -11.19 0.06
C LYS A 393 6.83 -12.30 0.13
N GLN A 394 7.15 -12.95 -0.98
CA GLN A 394 8.15 -14.03 -1.03
C GLN A 394 9.55 -13.57 -0.64
N VAL A 395 9.97 -12.38 -1.08
CA VAL A 395 11.24 -11.79 -0.66
C VAL A 395 11.25 -11.58 0.84
N TYR A 396 10.18 -10.99 1.40
CA TYR A 396 10.06 -10.77 2.84
C TYR A 396 10.16 -12.08 3.63
N GLU A 397 9.40 -13.13 3.25
CA GLU A 397 9.43 -14.43 3.91
C GLU A 397 10.85 -15.06 3.87
N CYS A 398 11.50 -14.97 2.73
CA CYS A 398 12.88 -15.43 2.59
C CYS A 398 13.84 -14.66 3.51
N LEU A 399 13.69 -13.34 3.62
CA LEU A 399 14.54 -12.52 4.48
C LEU A 399 14.29 -12.75 5.99
N ILE A 400 13.05 -13.02 6.40
CA ILE A 400 12.74 -13.44 7.77
C ILE A 400 13.49 -14.74 8.09
N ASP A 401 13.42 -15.75 7.22
CA ASP A 401 14.15 -17.01 7.42
C ASP A 401 15.66 -16.81 7.46
N GLU A 402 16.20 -15.94 6.63
CA GLU A 402 17.64 -15.65 6.65
C GLU A 402 18.04 -14.89 7.93
N ALA A 403 17.21 -13.97 8.41
CA ALA A 403 17.45 -13.28 9.69
C ALA A 403 17.42 -14.28 10.87
N GLN A 404 16.52 -15.27 10.86
CA GLN A 404 16.44 -16.30 11.90
C GLN A 404 17.66 -17.20 11.99
N LYS A 405 18.44 -17.35 10.91
CA LYS A 405 19.69 -18.12 10.91
C LYS A 405 20.85 -17.39 11.58
N GLU A 406 20.75 -16.06 11.74
CA GLU A 406 21.78 -15.24 12.38
C GLU A 406 21.60 -15.23 13.90
N GLN A 407 22.70 -15.19 14.66
CA GLN A 407 22.68 -15.25 16.14
C GLN A 407 21.91 -14.10 16.77
N ASN A 408 21.94 -12.92 16.13
CA ASN A 408 21.25 -11.72 16.61
C ASN A 408 19.84 -11.56 16.03
N LEU A 409 19.36 -12.53 15.26
CA LEU A 409 18.07 -12.53 14.57
C LEU A 409 17.90 -11.32 13.61
N LYS A 410 19.01 -10.77 13.08
CA LYS A 410 19.00 -9.61 12.18
C LYS A 410 19.75 -9.94 10.89
N LEU A 411 19.28 -9.42 9.78
CA LEU A 411 20.01 -9.50 8.51
C LEU A 411 21.39 -8.83 8.62
N LYS A 412 22.41 -9.38 7.96
CA LYS A 412 23.75 -8.81 7.91
C LYS A 412 23.78 -7.45 7.25
N ILE A 413 23.04 -7.30 6.16
CA ILE A 413 22.87 -6.06 5.44
C ILE A 413 21.42 -5.59 5.64
N ARG A 414 21.26 -4.36 6.12
CA ARG A 414 19.94 -3.74 6.26
C ARG A 414 19.25 -3.71 4.91
N THR A 415 18.00 -4.14 4.87
CA THR A 415 17.22 -4.22 3.64
C THR A 415 16.02 -3.28 3.71
N ASN A 416 15.87 -2.45 2.69
CA ASN A 416 14.84 -1.42 2.61
C ASN A 416 13.82 -1.79 1.52
N PHE A 417 12.55 -1.92 1.89
CA PHE A 417 11.44 -1.99 0.96
C PHE A 417 10.97 -0.57 0.66
N ILE A 418 11.09 -0.15 -0.58
CA ILE A 418 10.67 1.16 -1.07
C ILE A 418 9.52 0.90 -2.04
N LEU A 419 8.30 0.99 -1.53
CA LEU A 419 7.10 0.60 -2.25
C LEU A 419 6.38 1.87 -2.73
N ASP A 420 6.82 2.41 -3.89
CA ASP A 420 6.12 3.53 -4.51
C ASP A 420 4.79 3.06 -5.10
N GLU A 421 3.78 3.91 -5.02
CA GLU A 421 2.39 3.62 -5.40
C GLU A 421 1.83 2.35 -4.70
N PHE A 422 2.17 2.17 -3.42
CA PHE A 422 1.84 0.97 -2.63
C PHE A 422 0.34 0.63 -2.64
N ALA A 423 -0.52 1.64 -2.58
CA ALA A 423 -1.97 1.45 -2.60
C ALA A 423 -2.55 1.10 -3.99
N ASN A 424 -1.73 1.05 -5.04
CA ASN A 424 -2.15 0.57 -6.36
C ASN A 424 -1.98 -0.95 -6.52
N MET A 425 -1.21 -1.59 -5.63
CA MET A 425 -1.04 -3.04 -5.60
C MET A 425 -2.16 -3.72 -4.80
N PRO A 426 -2.53 -4.98 -5.11
CA PRO A 426 -3.36 -5.81 -4.24
C PRO A 426 -2.79 -5.87 -2.82
N ALA A 427 -3.67 -6.08 -1.84
CA ALA A 427 -3.25 -6.14 -0.45
C ALA A 427 -2.16 -7.20 -0.21
N LEU A 428 -1.07 -6.80 0.43
CA LEU A 428 -0.12 -7.75 1.01
C LEU A 428 -0.78 -8.45 2.19
N LYS A 429 -0.92 -9.76 2.10
CA LYS A 429 -1.43 -10.57 3.21
C LYS A 429 -0.52 -10.43 4.43
N ASP A 430 -1.09 -10.33 5.60
CA ASP A 430 -0.39 -10.20 6.90
C ASP A 430 0.56 -8.98 7.00
N VAL A 431 0.30 -7.92 6.25
CA VAL A 431 1.14 -6.71 6.23
C VAL A 431 1.38 -6.12 7.63
N GLU A 432 0.41 -6.19 8.53
CA GLU A 432 0.52 -5.71 9.91
C GLU A 432 1.61 -6.46 10.68
N SER A 433 1.61 -7.78 10.58
CA SER A 433 2.66 -8.63 11.15
C SER A 433 4.01 -8.41 10.47
N MET A 434 4.03 -8.24 9.15
CA MET A 434 5.24 -7.98 8.38
C MET A 434 5.94 -6.70 8.85
N ILE A 435 5.24 -5.58 8.94
CA ILE A 435 5.82 -4.31 9.36
C ILE A 435 6.22 -4.29 10.84
N THR A 436 5.51 -5.02 11.69
CA THR A 436 5.87 -5.12 13.11
C THR A 436 7.13 -5.95 13.30
N ALA A 437 7.22 -7.13 12.67
CA ALA A 437 8.35 -8.04 12.83
C ALA A 437 9.63 -7.53 12.15
N SER A 438 9.52 -6.87 11.00
CA SER A 438 10.63 -6.41 10.17
C SER A 438 11.59 -5.45 10.89
N ARG A 439 11.09 -4.58 11.77
CA ARG A 439 11.91 -3.63 12.55
C ARG A 439 13.03 -4.34 13.31
N SER A 440 12.68 -5.39 14.05
CA SER A 440 13.65 -6.17 14.84
C SER A 440 14.58 -7.03 13.98
N ARG A 441 14.33 -7.19 12.68
CA ARG A 441 15.08 -8.03 11.74
C ARG A 441 16.00 -7.25 10.80
N ASN A 442 16.22 -5.97 11.06
CA ASN A 442 17.02 -5.05 10.22
C ASN A 442 16.41 -4.82 8.83
N MET A 443 15.08 -4.73 8.77
CA MET A 443 14.31 -4.39 7.57
C MET A 443 13.48 -3.12 7.80
N ARG A 444 13.41 -2.25 6.80
CA ARG A 444 12.61 -1.02 6.81
C ARG A 444 11.64 -0.98 5.64
N PHE A 445 10.43 -0.51 5.88
CA PHE A 445 9.44 -0.23 4.84
C PHE A 445 9.27 1.27 4.65
N ASN A 446 9.28 1.71 3.39
CA ASN A 446 9.00 3.08 2.98
C ASN A 446 7.84 3.02 1.97
N PHE A 447 6.65 3.37 2.42
CA PHE A 447 5.42 3.30 1.63
C PHE A 447 5.14 4.64 0.96
N GLY A 448 5.07 4.67 -0.37
CA GLY A 448 4.59 5.79 -1.16
C GLY A 448 3.11 5.62 -1.47
N ILE A 449 2.28 6.60 -1.08
CA ILE A 449 0.84 6.61 -1.39
C ILE A 449 0.43 7.98 -1.93
N GLN A 450 -0.69 8.03 -2.63
CA GLN A 450 -1.25 9.31 -3.10
C GLN A 450 -2.18 9.94 -2.08
N ASN A 451 -3.01 9.12 -1.43
CA ASN A 451 -3.98 9.54 -0.41
C ASN A 451 -4.36 8.38 0.51
N PHE A 452 -5.07 8.68 1.59
CA PHE A 452 -5.51 7.68 2.56
C PHE A 452 -6.69 6.85 2.07
N SER A 453 -7.60 7.41 1.26
CA SER A 453 -8.74 6.67 0.71
C SER A 453 -8.30 5.49 -0.15
N GLN A 454 -7.23 5.62 -0.92
CA GLN A 454 -6.67 4.49 -1.68
C GLN A 454 -6.16 3.38 -0.75
N LEU A 455 -5.46 3.75 0.32
CA LEU A 455 -4.98 2.79 1.31
C LEU A 455 -6.16 2.08 2.00
N ASN A 456 -7.16 2.85 2.44
CA ASN A 456 -8.38 2.31 3.06
C ASN A 456 -9.18 1.39 2.12
N LYS A 457 -9.20 1.70 0.82
CA LYS A 457 -9.88 0.88 -0.18
C LYS A 457 -9.23 -0.50 -0.34
N VAL A 458 -7.91 -0.57 -0.28
CA VAL A 458 -7.14 -1.82 -0.49
C VAL A 458 -7.10 -2.66 0.77
N TYR A 459 -6.89 -2.05 1.93
CA TYR A 459 -6.62 -2.76 3.19
C TYR A 459 -7.79 -2.77 4.17
N GLY A 460 -8.83 -1.98 3.92
CA GLY A 460 -9.83 -1.67 4.94
C GLY A 460 -9.32 -0.61 5.93
N LYS A 461 -10.23 0.00 6.69
CA LYS A 461 -9.90 1.11 7.58
C LYS A 461 -8.94 0.70 8.70
N ASP A 462 -9.19 -0.43 9.34
CA ASP A 462 -8.46 -0.87 10.53
C ASP A 462 -7.00 -1.25 10.22
N VAL A 463 -6.78 -2.04 9.17
CA VAL A 463 -5.42 -2.41 8.71
C VAL A 463 -4.67 -1.17 8.20
N ALA A 464 -5.35 -0.26 7.50
CA ALA A 464 -4.75 1.00 7.05
C ALA A 464 -4.30 1.88 8.23
N GLU A 465 -5.09 1.96 9.32
CA GLU A 465 -4.69 2.65 10.55
C GLU A 465 -3.49 1.97 11.21
N THR A 466 -3.45 0.64 11.25
CA THR A 466 -2.30 -0.12 11.76
C THR A 466 -1.03 0.17 10.94
N ILE A 467 -1.13 0.21 9.60
CA ILE A 467 -0.01 0.58 8.72
C ILE A 467 0.48 2.00 9.04
N LYS A 468 -0.43 2.98 9.11
CA LYS A 468 -0.12 4.36 9.47
C LYS A 468 0.54 4.47 10.85
N GLY A 469 -0.02 3.76 11.84
CA GLY A 469 0.46 3.73 13.21
C GLY A 469 1.85 3.11 13.40
N ASN A 470 2.24 2.15 12.56
CA ASN A 470 3.57 1.55 12.58
C ASN A 470 4.64 2.38 11.85
N CYS A 471 4.24 3.37 11.03
CA CYS A 471 5.19 4.26 10.37
C CYS A 471 5.67 5.35 11.32
N GLY A 472 6.91 5.20 11.80
CA GLY A 472 7.53 6.18 12.71
C GLY A 472 7.80 7.54 12.06
N ASN A 473 7.85 7.60 10.74
CA ASN A 473 8.00 8.81 9.96
C ASN A 473 6.82 8.97 9.00
N MET A 474 6.19 10.10 9.02
CA MET A 474 5.16 10.49 8.04
C MET A 474 5.63 11.75 7.31
N PHE A 475 5.71 11.65 5.99
CA PHE A 475 6.05 12.74 5.08
C PHE A 475 4.80 13.15 4.31
N TYR A 476 4.38 14.37 4.48
CA TYR A 476 3.28 14.95 3.74
C TYR A 476 3.81 15.99 2.75
N LEU A 477 3.58 15.79 1.45
CA LEU A 477 3.91 16.76 0.40
C LEU A 477 2.67 17.59 0.04
N ILE A 478 1.74 17.02 -0.72
CA ILE A 478 0.45 17.63 -1.04
C ILE A 478 -0.53 16.53 -1.47
N THR A 479 -1.78 16.66 -1.09
CA THR A 479 -2.90 15.85 -1.60
C THR A 479 -4.13 16.75 -1.80
N THR A 480 -5.03 16.34 -2.66
CA THR A 480 -6.31 17.03 -2.90
C THR A 480 -7.46 16.45 -2.08
N GLU A 481 -7.25 15.30 -1.44
CA GLU A 481 -8.27 14.61 -0.64
C GLU A 481 -8.55 15.37 0.67
N TYR A 482 -9.76 15.91 0.81
CA TYR A 482 -10.15 16.74 1.96
C TYR A 482 -10.07 15.97 3.29
N ALA A 483 -10.55 14.72 3.33
CA ALA A 483 -10.48 13.87 4.53
C ALA A 483 -9.05 13.64 5.01
N ALA A 484 -8.10 13.38 4.09
CA ALA A 484 -6.69 13.26 4.42
C ALA A 484 -6.11 14.58 4.95
N LEU A 485 -6.51 15.72 4.39
CA LEU A 485 -6.07 17.04 4.88
C LEU A 485 -6.56 17.31 6.31
N GLU A 486 -7.80 16.96 6.63
CA GLU A 486 -8.32 17.07 8.00
C GLU A 486 -7.59 16.15 8.97
N GLU A 487 -7.37 14.89 8.59
CA GLU A 487 -6.65 13.92 9.41
C GLU A 487 -5.23 14.39 9.69
N ILE A 488 -4.52 14.88 8.67
CA ILE A 488 -3.17 15.42 8.83
C ILE A 488 -3.16 16.66 9.72
N SER A 489 -4.12 17.58 9.55
CA SER A 489 -4.25 18.76 10.40
C SER A 489 -4.44 18.38 11.87
N LYS A 490 -5.32 17.42 12.16
CA LYS A 490 -5.54 16.86 13.50
C LYS A 490 -4.29 16.16 14.07
N LEU A 491 -3.61 15.35 13.25
CA LEU A 491 -2.38 14.64 13.64
C LEU A 491 -1.24 15.60 14.02
N LEU A 492 -1.16 16.77 13.39
CA LEU A 492 -0.15 17.79 13.68
C LEU A 492 -0.45 18.56 14.97
N GLY A 493 -1.69 18.46 15.48
CA GLY A 493 -2.12 19.02 16.77
C GLY A 493 -2.38 20.52 16.76
N ASP A 494 -2.77 21.03 17.91
CA ASP A 494 -3.20 22.42 18.08
C ASP A 494 -2.07 23.34 18.52
N ALA A 495 -2.03 24.54 17.97
CA ALA A 495 -1.11 25.59 18.38
C ALA A 495 -1.57 26.24 19.68
N LYS A 496 -0.61 26.59 20.54
CA LYS A 496 -0.91 27.37 21.75
C LYS A 496 -1.63 28.67 21.39
N PRO A 497 -2.78 28.96 22.00
CA PRO A 497 -3.43 30.25 21.84
C PRO A 497 -2.48 31.39 22.25
N LYS A 498 -2.51 32.49 21.54
CA LYS A 498 -1.77 33.68 21.95
C LYS A 498 -2.38 34.18 23.27
N ASP A 499 -1.52 34.62 24.20
CA ASP A 499 -1.98 35.18 25.47
C ASP A 499 -3.05 36.26 25.22
N ALA A 500 -4.15 36.17 25.99
CA ALA A 500 -5.21 37.15 25.91
C ALA A 500 -4.60 38.54 26.24
N LYS A 501 -4.83 39.50 25.37
CA LYS A 501 -4.50 40.90 25.69
C LYS A 501 -5.47 41.39 26.77
N GLU A 502 -4.99 42.12 27.73
CA GLU A 502 -5.77 42.69 28.85
C GLU A 502 -7.09 43.28 28.31
N GLY A 503 -8.22 42.78 28.81
CA GLY A 503 -9.57 43.23 28.36
C GLY A 503 -10.10 42.57 27.06
N LYS A 504 -9.43 41.59 26.45
CA LYS A 504 -9.93 40.86 25.28
C LYS A 504 -10.14 39.37 25.59
N PRO A 505 -11.16 38.73 25.02
CA PRO A 505 -11.39 37.29 25.20
C PRO A 505 -10.17 36.49 24.67
N THR A 506 -9.88 35.36 25.30
CA THR A 506 -8.83 34.44 24.86
C THR A 506 -9.11 34.01 23.41
N PRO A 507 -8.16 34.11 22.50
CA PRO A 507 -8.35 33.63 21.12
C PRO A 507 -8.75 32.15 21.10
N PRO A 508 -9.58 31.72 20.17
CA PRO A 508 -9.95 30.31 20.05
C PRO A 508 -8.74 29.45 19.75
N ILE A 509 -8.78 28.21 20.21
CA ILE A 509 -7.79 27.18 19.86
C ILE A 509 -7.82 26.98 18.35
N ARG A 510 -6.66 26.90 17.74
CA ARG A 510 -6.52 26.67 16.29
C ARG A 510 -5.52 25.55 16.03
N PRO A 511 -5.76 24.72 15.02
CA PRO A 511 -4.76 23.74 14.58
C PRO A 511 -3.42 24.44 14.29
N LEU A 512 -2.32 23.75 14.52
CA LEU A 512 -0.97 24.22 14.14
C LEU A 512 -0.89 24.49 12.64
N VAL A 513 -1.59 23.67 11.85
CA VAL A 513 -1.69 23.77 10.39
C VAL A 513 -3.15 23.56 10.01
N THR A 514 -3.74 24.52 9.34
CA THR A 514 -5.10 24.41 8.84
C THR A 514 -5.16 23.61 7.52
N VAL A 515 -6.33 23.13 7.15
CA VAL A 515 -6.56 22.51 5.83
C VAL A 515 -6.11 23.44 4.70
N SER A 516 -6.43 24.74 4.81
CA SER A 516 -6.04 25.75 3.83
C SER A 516 -4.50 25.91 3.71
N ASP A 517 -3.77 25.83 4.83
CA ASP A 517 -2.29 25.87 4.81
C ASP A 517 -1.72 24.64 4.09
N LEU A 518 -2.32 23.46 4.28
CA LEU A 518 -1.92 22.23 3.62
C LEU A 518 -2.17 22.27 2.11
N GLN A 519 -3.28 22.88 1.67
CA GLN A 519 -3.60 23.07 0.25
C GLN A 519 -2.66 24.06 -0.46
N GLN A 520 -2.09 25.02 0.29
CA GLN A 520 -1.23 26.07 -0.25
C GLN A 520 0.28 25.74 -0.17
N MET A 521 0.63 24.49 0.14
CA MET A 521 2.04 24.09 0.21
C MET A 521 2.72 24.26 -1.16
N LYS A 522 3.92 24.84 -1.13
CA LYS A 522 4.71 25.09 -2.35
C LYS A 522 5.33 23.79 -2.85
N LYS A 523 5.65 23.76 -4.15
CA LYS A 523 6.35 22.63 -4.76
C LYS A 523 7.61 22.26 -3.97
N PHE A 524 7.75 20.97 -3.65
CA PHE A 524 8.86 20.39 -2.87
C PHE A 524 8.93 20.81 -1.38
N GLU A 525 7.97 21.59 -0.89
CA GLU A 525 7.76 21.72 0.56
C GLU A 525 7.14 20.44 1.09
N MET A 526 7.50 20.09 2.32
CA MET A 526 6.93 18.92 2.99
C MET A 526 6.84 19.17 4.49
N ILE A 527 5.90 18.49 5.12
CA ILE A 527 5.74 18.40 6.56
C ILE A 527 6.11 16.98 6.98
N ILE A 528 6.99 16.91 7.96
CA ILE A 528 7.47 15.62 8.49
C ILE A 528 7.01 15.50 9.94
N LYS A 529 6.24 14.44 10.24
CA LYS A 529 5.87 14.05 11.59
C LYS A 529 6.64 12.78 11.95
N ARG A 530 7.45 12.85 13.01
CA ARG A 530 8.18 11.69 13.52
C ARG A 530 7.67 11.32 14.90
N PHE A 531 7.80 10.05 15.28
CA PHE A 531 7.48 9.61 16.64
C PHE A 531 8.22 10.46 17.68
N ARG A 532 7.51 10.88 18.74
CA ARG A 532 8.04 11.67 19.87
C ARG A 532 8.64 13.03 19.50
N ASN A 533 8.47 13.49 18.26
CA ASN A 533 8.96 14.79 17.81
C ASN A 533 7.78 15.71 17.46
N MET A 534 8.01 17.00 17.62
CA MET A 534 7.11 18.03 17.09
C MET A 534 7.12 18.02 15.56
N PRO A 535 6.06 18.47 14.88
CA PRO A 535 6.03 18.59 13.42
C PRO A 535 7.16 19.46 12.89
N PHE A 536 7.76 19.03 11.78
CA PHE A 536 8.86 19.74 11.13
C PHE A 536 8.49 20.08 9.69
N LYS A 537 8.60 21.35 9.31
CA LYS A 537 8.39 21.82 7.95
C LYS A 537 9.73 22.06 7.27
N THR A 538 9.94 21.48 6.10
CA THR A 538 11.17 21.63 5.32
C THR A 538 10.85 21.70 3.83
N LYS A 539 11.88 21.99 3.04
CA LYS A 539 11.83 21.95 1.58
C LYS A 539 13.08 21.26 1.08
N HIS A 540 12.90 20.19 0.31
CA HIS A 540 14.01 19.52 -0.35
C HIS A 540 14.21 20.08 -1.76
N LYS A 541 15.45 20.08 -2.21
CA LYS A 541 15.74 20.21 -3.64
C LYS A 541 15.51 18.88 -4.33
N ALA A 542 15.24 18.92 -5.62
CA ALA A 542 15.11 17.69 -6.39
C ALA A 542 16.48 16.98 -6.53
N SER A 543 16.43 15.66 -6.60
CA SER A 543 17.62 14.81 -6.72
C SER A 543 18.57 15.25 -7.83
N PHE A 544 18.05 15.57 -9.02
CA PHE A 544 18.83 16.05 -10.16
C PHE A 544 19.49 17.42 -9.93
N GLU A 545 19.04 18.22 -8.98
CA GLU A 545 19.68 19.48 -8.62
C GLU A 545 20.88 19.27 -7.67
N ILE A 546 20.81 18.23 -6.83
CA ILE A 546 21.79 17.95 -5.77
C ILE A 546 22.89 17.03 -6.27
N PHE A 547 22.52 15.91 -6.88
CA PHE A 547 23.45 14.89 -7.35
C PHE A 547 23.92 15.18 -8.78
N LYS A 548 24.30 16.44 -9.07
CA LYS A 548 24.86 16.83 -10.37
C LYS A 548 26.22 16.17 -10.60
N ALA A 549 26.49 15.81 -11.85
CA ALA A 549 27.79 15.32 -12.27
C ALA A 549 28.87 16.35 -11.95
N LYS A 550 29.72 16.05 -10.98
CA LYS A 550 31.06 16.64 -10.91
C LYS A 550 32.03 15.67 -11.59
N LYS A 551 33.14 16.16 -12.15
CA LYS A 551 34.19 15.30 -12.74
C LYS A 551 34.54 14.15 -11.78
N GLY A 552 34.14 12.91 -12.11
CA GLY A 552 34.27 11.73 -11.28
C GLY A 552 33.15 11.48 -10.26
N GLY A 553 32.02 12.22 -10.34
CA GLY A 553 30.87 12.08 -9.42
C GLY A 553 29.62 11.57 -10.10
N TRP A 554 28.66 11.22 -9.29
CA TRP A 554 27.36 10.70 -9.62
C TRP A 554 26.48 11.76 -10.33
N GLY A 555 26.49 11.81 -11.65
CA GLY A 555 25.69 12.75 -12.43
C GLY A 555 24.39 12.12 -12.92
N PHE A 556 23.38 12.96 -13.02
CA PHE A 556 22.07 12.58 -13.47
C PHE A 556 22.06 12.25 -14.99
N GLU A 557 22.82 12.99 -15.80
CA GLU A 557 22.79 12.87 -17.27
C GLU A 557 23.64 11.72 -17.82
N ASP A 558 24.68 11.29 -17.08
CA ASP A 558 25.62 10.25 -17.55
C ASP A 558 25.23 8.84 -17.07
N SER A 559 24.11 8.68 -16.36
CA SER A 559 23.77 7.47 -15.62
C SER A 559 22.52 6.72 -16.09
N ILE A 560 21.92 7.10 -17.23
CA ILE A 560 20.72 6.40 -17.72
C ILE A 560 21.09 4.97 -18.09
N SER A 561 20.50 4.01 -17.38
CA SER A 561 20.71 2.58 -17.61
C SER A 561 19.69 2.04 -18.60
N GLY A 562 20.16 1.39 -19.64
CA GLY A 562 19.31 0.52 -20.45
C GLY A 562 18.88 -0.73 -19.69
N TYR A 563 17.83 -1.36 -20.18
CA TYR A 563 17.37 -2.65 -19.66
C TYR A 563 18.14 -3.79 -20.31
N PRO A 564 18.67 -4.74 -19.52
CA PRO A 564 19.37 -5.90 -20.08
C PRO A 564 18.39 -6.77 -20.84
N THR A 565 18.75 -7.19 -22.06
CA THR A 565 17.98 -8.16 -22.84
C THR A 565 18.24 -9.56 -22.29
N ARG A 566 17.18 -10.33 -22.07
CA ARG A 566 17.28 -11.72 -21.63
C ARG A 566 17.42 -12.66 -22.83
N GLU A 567 18.24 -13.70 -22.67
CA GLU A 567 18.29 -14.79 -23.64
C GLU A 567 16.99 -15.59 -23.61
N SER A 568 16.40 -15.83 -24.78
CA SER A 568 15.16 -16.57 -24.89
C SER A 568 15.38 -18.05 -24.58
N ARG A 569 14.49 -18.63 -23.77
CA ARG A 569 14.51 -20.05 -23.38
C ARG A 569 13.22 -20.74 -23.79
N ASN A 570 13.33 -21.99 -24.18
CA ASN A 570 12.15 -22.83 -24.40
C ASN A 570 11.51 -23.19 -23.07
N ILE A 571 10.22 -22.97 -22.96
CA ILE A 571 9.44 -23.34 -21.78
C ILE A 571 9.23 -24.83 -21.80
N LYS A 572 9.63 -25.53 -20.72
CA LYS A 572 9.29 -26.94 -20.52
C LYS A 572 8.03 -27.03 -19.68
N THR A 573 7.16 -27.95 -20.05
CA THR A 573 5.90 -28.21 -19.34
C THR A 573 5.83 -29.66 -18.93
N PHE A 574 5.23 -29.91 -17.77
CA PHE A 574 4.99 -31.26 -17.28
C PHE A 574 3.89 -31.95 -18.13
N ASP A 575 4.19 -33.17 -18.55
CA ASP A 575 3.26 -34.00 -19.32
C ASP A 575 2.44 -34.90 -18.40
N ILE A 576 1.30 -34.40 -17.93
CA ILE A 576 0.38 -35.15 -17.07
C ILE A 576 -0.17 -36.42 -17.74
N LYS A 577 -0.35 -36.39 -19.09
CA LYS A 577 -0.88 -37.57 -19.81
C LYS A 577 0.19 -38.68 -19.84
N GLY A 578 1.38 -38.34 -20.29
CA GLY A 578 2.51 -39.30 -20.31
C GLY A 578 2.79 -39.86 -18.92
N PHE A 579 2.72 -39.04 -17.88
CA PHE A 579 2.88 -39.50 -16.51
C PHE A 579 1.82 -40.50 -16.08
N VAL A 580 0.53 -40.21 -16.31
CA VAL A 580 -0.57 -41.11 -15.96
C VAL A 580 -0.50 -42.38 -16.77
N ASP A 581 -0.24 -42.33 -18.09
CA ASP A 581 -0.17 -43.50 -18.95
C ASP A 581 1.03 -44.40 -18.58
N GLU A 582 2.13 -43.83 -18.08
CA GLU A 582 3.31 -44.59 -17.62
C GLU A 582 3.09 -45.28 -16.25
N HIS A 583 2.34 -44.65 -15.33
CA HIS A 583 2.15 -45.15 -13.96
C HIS A 583 0.80 -45.86 -13.74
N ARG A 584 -0.09 -45.84 -14.70
CA ARG A 584 -1.36 -46.52 -14.60
C ARG A 584 -1.12 -48.03 -14.71
N THR A 585 -1.26 -48.76 -13.60
CA THR A 585 -1.30 -50.21 -13.61
C THR A 585 -2.60 -50.65 -14.31
N ASP A 586 -2.45 -51.45 -15.35
CA ASP A 586 -3.57 -52.08 -16.07
C ASP A 586 -4.27 -53.14 -15.17
N ASP A 587 -4.81 -52.72 -14.03
CA ASP A 587 -5.58 -53.59 -13.13
C ASP A 587 -6.99 -53.92 -13.67
N GLY A 588 -7.25 -53.69 -14.95
CA GLY A 588 -8.58 -53.83 -15.56
C GLY A 588 -8.71 -54.88 -16.68
N MET A 589 -7.62 -55.55 -17.14
CA MET A 589 -7.75 -56.51 -18.25
C MET A 589 -7.37 -57.98 -17.97
N ASN A 590 -6.90 -58.33 -16.76
CA ASN A 590 -6.59 -59.72 -16.40
C ASN A 590 -7.57 -60.36 -15.44
N GLY A 591 -8.81 -59.94 -15.39
CA GLY A 591 -9.87 -60.47 -14.51
C GLY A 591 -10.99 -61.24 -15.22
N PHE A 592 -10.81 -61.71 -16.43
CA PHE A 592 -11.70 -62.75 -16.95
C PHE A 592 -11.06 -64.13 -16.78
N PRO A 593 -11.57 -64.97 -15.88
CA PRO A 593 -11.12 -66.34 -15.81
C PRO A 593 -11.47 -67.02 -17.14
N ASN A 594 -10.46 -67.63 -17.75
CA ASN A 594 -10.57 -68.48 -18.96
C ASN A 594 -11.45 -69.69 -18.63
N PHE A 595 -12.78 -69.57 -18.79
CA PHE A 595 -13.69 -70.73 -18.77
C PHE A 595 -13.54 -71.44 -20.10
N GLY A 596 -12.74 -72.50 -20.05
CA GLY A 596 -12.68 -73.53 -21.11
C GLY A 596 -14.09 -74.08 -21.44
N GLY A 597 -14.38 -74.11 -22.69
CA GLY A 597 -15.38 -74.79 -23.48
C GLY A 597 -16.57 -75.43 -22.78
N SER A 598 -17.75 -74.82 -22.89
CA SER A 598 -18.96 -75.54 -23.23
C SER A 598 -19.98 -74.57 -23.82
N ALA A 599 -20.58 -75.00 -24.93
CA ALA A 599 -21.53 -74.24 -25.73
C ALA A 599 -22.78 -73.84 -24.90
N PHE A 600 -23.03 -72.55 -24.74
CA PHE A 600 -24.30 -72.05 -24.29
C PHE A 600 -25.02 -71.45 -25.49
N VAL A 601 -26.12 -72.09 -25.87
CA VAL A 601 -27.05 -71.66 -26.92
C VAL A 601 -28.07 -70.75 -26.28
N PRO A 602 -28.18 -69.48 -26.70
CA PRO A 602 -29.26 -68.61 -26.22
C PRO A 602 -30.54 -68.89 -27.02
N PRO A 603 -31.72 -68.97 -26.41
CA PRO A 603 -33.00 -69.03 -27.10
C PRO A 603 -33.46 -67.65 -27.52
N PHE A 604 -33.88 -67.56 -28.75
CA PHE A 604 -34.61 -66.50 -29.46
C PHE A 604 -33.78 -65.37 -30.18
N GLY A 605 -33.67 -65.64 -31.46
CA GLY A 605 -33.98 -64.81 -32.62
C GLY A 605 -33.33 -63.44 -32.78
N MET A 606 -32.11 -63.41 -33.34
CA MET A 606 -31.69 -62.31 -34.20
C MET A 606 -30.89 -62.85 -35.39
N PRO A 607 -31.00 -62.26 -36.59
CA PRO A 607 -30.41 -62.81 -37.78
C PRO A 607 -28.89 -62.67 -37.84
N THR A 608 -28.24 -63.77 -38.17
CA THR A 608 -26.82 -63.86 -38.48
C THR A 608 -26.49 -63.10 -39.74
N ILE A 609 -25.59 -62.08 -39.63
CA ILE A 609 -24.93 -61.54 -40.81
C ILE A 609 -23.56 -62.22 -40.92
N ASN A 610 -23.34 -62.84 -42.02
CA ASN A 610 -22.19 -63.62 -42.44
C ASN A 610 -20.92 -62.71 -42.55
N LYS A 611 -19.79 -63.21 -42.06
CA LYS A 611 -18.47 -62.71 -42.36
C LYS A 611 -18.13 -62.81 -43.83
N GLY A 612 -17.87 -61.67 -44.46
CA GLY A 612 -17.14 -61.60 -45.72
C GLY A 612 -16.02 -60.55 -45.52
N MET A 613 -14.80 -61.04 -45.57
CA MET A 613 -13.61 -60.18 -45.65
C MET A 613 -13.70 -59.19 -46.80
N ASN A 614 -13.44 -57.93 -46.62
CA ASN A 614 -12.36 -57.24 -47.39
C ASN A 614 -12.06 -55.87 -46.86
N ASN A 615 -10.79 -55.55 -46.88
CA ASN A 615 -10.17 -54.27 -46.63
C ASN A 615 -10.88 -53.13 -47.37
N ASP A 616 -11.33 -52.10 -46.63
CA ASP A 616 -11.35 -50.72 -47.09
C ASP A 616 -11.62 -49.79 -45.91
N LYS A 617 -10.55 -49.37 -45.21
CA LYS A 617 -10.59 -48.39 -44.12
C LYS A 617 -10.26 -46.95 -44.60
N SER A 618 -10.27 -46.69 -45.91
CA SER A 618 -9.99 -45.32 -46.42
C SER A 618 -11.29 -44.55 -46.83
N SER A 619 -12.39 -45.21 -47.14
CA SER A 619 -13.60 -44.54 -47.63
C SER A 619 -14.48 -43.87 -46.57
N SER A 620 -14.39 -44.30 -45.30
CA SER A 620 -15.25 -43.72 -44.25
C SER A 620 -14.75 -42.43 -43.66
N ILE A 621 -13.45 -42.20 -43.71
CA ILE A 621 -12.84 -40.94 -43.22
C ILE A 621 -13.01 -39.82 -44.24
N ASP A 622 -12.88 -40.13 -45.53
CA ASP A 622 -13.11 -39.15 -46.61
C ASP A 622 -14.59 -38.71 -46.71
N GLU A 623 -15.52 -39.59 -46.40
CA GLU A 623 -16.96 -39.25 -46.31
C GLU A 623 -17.27 -38.39 -45.07
N LEU A 624 -16.60 -38.65 -43.95
CA LEU A 624 -16.74 -37.84 -42.74
C LEU A 624 -16.13 -36.43 -42.92
N VAL A 625 -14.99 -36.36 -43.56
CA VAL A 625 -14.34 -35.08 -43.89
C VAL A 625 -15.21 -34.30 -44.87
N LYS A 626 -15.75 -34.94 -45.93
CA LYS A 626 -16.67 -34.27 -46.85
C LYS A 626 -17.97 -33.76 -46.18
N ASN A 627 -18.49 -34.49 -45.19
CA ASN A 627 -19.66 -34.04 -44.45
C ASN A 627 -19.34 -32.87 -43.52
N ILE A 628 -18.14 -32.83 -42.92
CA ILE A 628 -17.68 -31.74 -42.09
C ILE A 628 -17.43 -30.48 -42.96
N ASP A 629 -16.78 -30.66 -44.12
CA ASP A 629 -16.54 -29.53 -45.03
C ASP A 629 -17.85 -28.96 -45.61
N ALA A 630 -18.86 -29.82 -45.87
CA ALA A 630 -20.20 -29.39 -46.28
C ALA A 630 -20.97 -28.67 -45.18
N GLN A 631 -20.72 -28.98 -43.89
CA GLN A 631 -21.30 -28.24 -42.76
C GLN A 631 -20.61 -26.91 -42.54
N ILE A 632 -19.30 -26.87 -42.68
CA ILE A 632 -18.51 -25.61 -42.59
C ILE A 632 -18.94 -24.66 -43.72
N ALA A 633 -19.06 -25.14 -44.97
CA ALA A 633 -19.51 -24.33 -46.09
C ALA A 633 -20.94 -23.78 -45.91
N LYS A 634 -21.82 -24.54 -45.22
CA LYS A 634 -23.15 -24.05 -44.86
C LYS A 634 -23.13 -22.96 -43.82
N LEU A 635 -22.31 -23.10 -42.81
CA LEU A 635 -22.15 -22.09 -41.75
C LEU A 635 -21.53 -20.82 -42.30
N GLU A 636 -20.53 -20.93 -43.19
CA GLU A 636 -19.92 -19.77 -43.85
C GLU A 636 -20.90 -19.04 -44.79
N GLU A 637 -21.84 -19.78 -45.44
CA GLU A 637 -22.90 -19.20 -46.27
C GLU A 637 -23.97 -18.49 -45.41
N GLU A 638 -24.34 -19.07 -44.28
CA GLU A 638 -25.25 -18.44 -43.33
C GLU A 638 -24.64 -17.16 -42.72
N GLU A 639 -23.37 -17.20 -42.36
CA GLU A 639 -22.64 -16.01 -41.85
C GLU A 639 -22.49 -14.92 -42.91
N ARG A 640 -22.34 -15.31 -44.16
CA ARG A 640 -22.26 -14.35 -45.29
C ARG A 640 -23.63 -13.71 -45.57
N LEU A 641 -24.70 -14.47 -45.53
CA LEU A 641 -26.07 -13.98 -45.66
C LEU A 641 -26.50 -13.09 -44.51
N GLU A 642 -26.02 -13.36 -43.26
CA GLU A 642 -26.22 -12.47 -42.12
C GLU A 642 -25.45 -11.17 -42.27
N LYS A 643 -24.22 -11.23 -42.79
CA LYS A 643 -23.39 -9.99 -43.07
C LYS A 643 -23.96 -9.17 -44.21
N GLU A 644 -24.51 -9.77 -45.28
CA GLU A 644 -25.19 -9.06 -46.36
C GLU A 644 -26.54 -8.47 -45.92
N ASN A 645 -27.28 -9.12 -45.06
CA ASN A 645 -28.52 -8.61 -44.47
C ASN A 645 -28.30 -7.45 -43.49
N ASN A 646 -27.10 -7.40 -42.88
CA ASN A 646 -26.73 -6.33 -41.94
C ASN A 646 -26.10 -5.08 -42.64
N GLN A 647 -25.70 -5.15 -43.91
CA GLN A 647 -25.20 -4.00 -44.66
C GLN A 647 -26.30 -3.14 -45.29
N GLY A 648 -27.55 -3.60 -45.31
CA GLY A 648 -28.69 -2.90 -45.92
C GLY A 648 -29.54 -2.06 -44.97
N LYS A 649 -29.33 -2.13 -43.66
CA LYS A 649 -30.10 -1.34 -42.69
C LYS A 649 -29.41 -0.03 -42.36
N ASN A 650 -30.07 1.07 -42.63
CA ASN A 650 -29.63 2.42 -42.29
C ASN A 650 -29.48 2.58 -40.76
N LYS A 651 -28.55 3.45 -40.38
CA LYS A 651 -28.25 3.76 -38.99
C LYS A 651 -29.48 4.20 -38.18
N GLU A 652 -30.41 4.90 -38.84
CA GLU A 652 -31.69 5.33 -38.24
C GLU A 652 -32.66 4.19 -37.91
N GLU A 653 -32.67 3.09 -38.68
CA GLU A 653 -33.49 1.91 -38.35
C GLU A 653 -32.96 1.16 -37.13
N LYS A 654 -31.64 1.12 -36.92
CA LYS A 654 -31.03 0.50 -35.74
C LYS A 654 -31.22 1.32 -34.46
N GLU A 655 -31.21 2.64 -34.56
CA GLU A 655 -31.52 3.53 -33.41
C GLU A 655 -33.00 3.40 -33.03
N ASN A 656 -33.91 3.40 -34.02
CA ASN A 656 -35.33 3.20 -33.77
C ASN A 656 -35.67 1.79 -33.22
N GLU A 657 -34.97 0.75 -33.64
CA GLU A 657 -35.15 -0.63 -33.11
C GLU A 657 -34.60 -0.75 -31.67
N PHE A 658 -33.47 -0.06 -31.37
CA PHE A 658 -32.91 0.01 -30.02
C PHE A 658 -33.81 0.82 -29.09
N GLU A 659 -34.31 1.99 -29.52
CA GLU A 659 -35.27 2.78 -28.74
C GLU A 659 -36.60 2.04 -28.49
N SER A 660 -37.09 1.31 -29.47
CA SER A 660 -38.31 0.48 -29.32
C SER A 660 -38.08 -0.67 -28.34
N LEU A 661 -36.88 -1.27 -28.31
CA LEU A 661 -36.49 -2.32 -27.37
C LEU A 661 -36.32 -1.80 -25.94
N VAL A 662 -35.75 -0.62 -25.81
CA VAL A 662 -35.61 0.07 -24.51
C VAL A 662 -36.98 0.48 -23.98
N ASN A 663 -37.86 1.06 -24.80
CA ASN A 663 -39.21 1.44 -24.42
C ASN A 663 -40.08 0.21 -24.11
N LYS A 664 -39.93 -0.87 -24.84
CA LYS A 664 -40.63 -2.13 -24.54
C LYS A 664 -40.18 -2.76 -23.22
N LYS A 665 -38.86 -2.73 -22.89
CA LYS A 665 -38.35 -3.15 -21.59
C LYS A 665 -38.77 -2.19 -20.47
N TYR A 666 -38.86 -0.91 -20.76
CA TYR A 666 -39.32 0.07 -19.80
C TYR A 666 -40.81 -0.10 -19.51
N GLU A 667 -41.63 -0.34 -20.54
CA GLU A 667 -43.07 -0.66 -20.38
C GLU A 667 -43.28 -2.04 -19.72
N GLU A 668 -42.47 -3.07 -20.01
CA GLU A 668 -42.47 -4.32 -19.26
C GLU A 668 -42.07 -4.14 -17.79
N PHE A 669 -41.18 -3.21 -17.49
CA PHE A 669 -40.80 -2.88 -16.13
C PHE A 669 -41.84 -2.03 -15.41
N MET A 670 -42.50 -1.11 -16.14
CA MET A 670 -43.57 -0.24 -15.62
C MET A 670 -44.96 -0.87 -15.74
N GLY A 671 -45.21 -1.72 -16.71
CA GLY A 671 -46.49 -2.44 -16.96
C GLY A 671 -46.80 -3.60 -16.01
N ARG A 672 -45.94 -3.89 -15.04
CA ARG A 672 -46.25 -4.82 -13.93
C ARG A 672 -47.02 -4.15 -12.77
N LYS A 673 -47.67 -3.01 -12.99
CA LYS A 673 -48.49 -2.30 -12.00
C LYS A 673 -49.92 -2.05 -12.45
N GLU A 674 -50.60 -3.02 -13.04
CA GLU A 674 -52.07 -3.00 -13.03
C GLU A 674 -52.61 -4.37 -13.41
N GLU A 675 -52.91 -5.23 -12.38
CA GLU A 675 -54.10 -6.04 -12.31
C GLU A 675 -54.25 -6.74 -10.97
N LYS A 676 -55.33 -6.36 -10.29
CA LYS A 676 -56.06 -6.95 -9.15
C LYS A 676 -55.56 -6.70 -7.74
N PRO A 677 -56.44 -6.29 -6.86
CA PRO A 677 -56.15 -6.05 -5.45
C PRO A 677 -55.96 -7.38 -4.75
N VAL A 678 -54.73 -7.79 -4.62
CA VAL A 678 -54.29 -8.71 -3.60
C VAL A 678 -53.74 -7.84 -2.49
N GLU A 679 -54.23 -8.05 -1.28
CA GLU A 679 -53.90 -7.36 -0.05
C GLU A 679 -52.42 -6.97 -0.03
N GLU A 680 -52.18 -5.67 0.30
CA GLU A 680 -50.85 -5.13 0.55
C GLU A 680 -50.04 -6.09 1.47
N PRO A 681 -48.86 -6.52 1.11
CA PRO A 681 -47.94 -6.97 2.12
C PRO A 681 -47.57 -5.73 2.89
N LYS A 682 -48.11 -5.65 4.10
CA LYS A 682 -47.73 -4.67 5.12
C LYS A 682 -46.22 -4.47 5.02
N LYS A 683 -45.81 -3.21 4.80
CA LYS A 683 -44.48 -2.75 5.16
C LYS A 683 -44.22 -3.31 6.54
N ASN A 684 -43.28 -4.25 6.67
CA ASN A 684 -42.68 -4.60 7.94
C ASN A 684 -41.91 -3.35 8.42
N ASN A 685 -42.64 -2.43 9.03
CA ASN A 685 -42.07 -1.61 10.07
C ASN A 685 -41.68 -2.64 11.14
N VAL A 686 -40.41 -2.97 11.17
CA VAL A 686 -39.84 -3.65 12.32
C VAL A 686 -40.02 -2.64 13.44
N ASN A 687 -41.02 -2.90 14.27
CA ASN A 687 -41.28 -2.12 15.44
C ASN A 687 -40.10 -2.36 16.38
N VAL A 688 -39.27 -1.34 16.53
CA VAL A 688 -38.07 -1.39 17.40
C VAL A 688 -38.47 -1.83 18.80
N ASP A 689 -39.69 -1.45 19.28
CA ASP A 689 -40.23 -1.86 20.57
C ASP A 689 -40.48 -3.39 20.64
N ASP A 690 -40.83 -4.06 19.53
CA ASP A 690 -40.99 -5.51 19.49
C ASP A 690 -39.64 -6.24 19.47
N LEU A 691 -38.62 -5.62 18.91
CA LEU A 691 -37.25 -6.14 18.95
C LEU A 691 -36.66 -6.00 20.36
N ILE A 692 -36.86 -4.86 21.01
CA ILE A 692 -36.45 -4.60 22.38
C ILE A 692 -37.14 -5.60 23.34
N LYS A 693 -38.47 -5.78 23.22
CA LYS A 693 -39.20 -6.78 24.02
C LYS A 693 -38.69 -8.22 23.82
N LYS A 694 -38.25 -8.59 22.62
CA LYS A 694 -37.67 -9.90 22.37
C LYS A 694 -36.27 -10.03 22.98
N ILE A 695 -35.49 -8.99 23.00
CA ILE A 695 -34.18 -8.93 23.63
C ILE A 695 -34.35 -9.02 25.15
N ASP A 696 -35.23 -8.23 25.76
CA ASP A 696 -35.51 -8.27 27.17
C ASP A 696 -36.04 -9.62 27.65
N ALA A 697 -36.90 -10.27 26.85
CA ALA A 697 -37.39 -11.61 27.13
C ALA A 697 -36.25 -12.65 27.11
N ARG A 698 -35.28 -12.50 26.21
CA ARG A 698 -34.13 -13.44 26.15
C ARG A 698 -33.12 -13.20 27.25
N ILE A 699 -32.94 -11.94 27.70
CA ILE A 699 -32.11 -11.61 28.85
C ILE A 699 -32.72 -12.23 30.12
N ALA A 700 -34.04 -12.08 30.33
CA ALA A 700 -34.74 -12.67 31.48
C ALA A 700 -34.71 -14.24 31.47
N GLU A 701 -34.66 -14.85 30.29
CA GLU A 701 -34.49 -16.29 30.17
C GLU A 701 -33.07 -16.74 30.53
N LEU A 702 -32.05 -16.02 30.14
CA LEU A 702 -30.64 -16.26 30.47
C LEU A 702 -30.37 -16.03 31.96
N GLU A 703 -30.95 -14.99 32.59
CA GLU A 703 -30.86 -14.76 34.02
C GLU A 703 -31.50 -15.91 34.86
N LYS A 704 -32.58 -16.48 34.32
CA LYS A 704 -33.24 -17.62 34.95
C LYS A 704 -32.44 -18.94 34.81
N GLU A 705 -31.77 -19.12 33.68
CA GLU A 705 -30.84 -20.24 33.48
C GLU A 705 -29.60 -20.11 34.38
N GLU A 706 -29.11 -18.89 34.62
CA GLU A 706 -28.01 -18.64 35.56
C GLU A 706 -28.39 -18.84 37.04
N GLU A 707 -29.62 -18.47 37.45
CA GLU A 707 -30.13 -18.76 38.77
C GLU A 707 -30.33 -20.27 38.98
N LEU A 708 -30.81 -20.99 37.98
CA LEU A 708 -30.98 -22.46 38.03
C LEU A 708 -29.62 -23.18 38.08
N ALA A 709 -28.60 -22.66 37.41
CA ALA A 709 -27.23 -23.16 37.45
C ALA A 709 -26.58 -22.96 38.86
N LYS A 710 -26.93 -21.85 39.53
CA LYS A 710 -26.47 -21.56 40.92
C LYS A 710 -27.22 -22.35 41.99
N ALA A 711 -28.36 -22.97 41.66
CA ALA A 711 -29.23 -23.73 42.61
C ALA A 711 -29.05 -25.26 42.56
N SER A 712 -28.10 -25.79 41.81
CA SER A 712 -27.84 -27.25 41.73
C SER A 712 -26.90 -27.69 42.82
N PRO A 713 -27.33 -28.61 43.77
CA PRO A 713 -26.51 -29.07 44.88
C PRO A 713 -25.72 -30.32 44.48
N PHE A 714 -24.57 -30.15 43.85
CA PHE A 714 -23.54 -31.19 43.73
C PHE A 714 -22.16 -30.54 43.74
N ALA A 715 -21.67 -30.22 44.93
CA ALA A 715 -20.26 -30.02 45.22
C ALA A 715 -19.92 -30.87 46.45
N GLU A 716 -19.09 -31.84 46.26
CA GLU A 716 -18.09 -32.32 47.19
C GLU A 716 -17.42 -33.58 46.67
N THR A 717 -16.18 -33.46 46.50
CA THR A 717 -14.96 -34.22 46.88
C THR A 717 -14.10 -34.46 45.62
N THR A 718 -12.85 -34.14 45.56
CA THR A 718 -11.64 -34.31 46.32
C THR A 718 -10.42 -33.83 45.54
N GLU A 719 -9.46 -33.26 46.25
CA GLU A 719 -8.02 -33.22 46.03
C GLU A 719 -7.40 -32.35 44.92
N LYS A 720 -6.66 -31.36 45.41
CA LYS A 720 -5.71 -30.47 44.74
C LYS A 720 -4.49 -31.23 44.18
N PRO A 721 -3.89 -30.75 43.11
CA PRO A 721 -2.56 -30.19 43.27
C PRO A 721 -2.44 -28.75 42.81
N VAL A 722 -1.54 -28.09 43.48
CA VAL A 722 -1.08 -26.70 43.33
C VAL A 722 -0.45 -26.46 41.98
N VAL A 723 -0.90 -25.45 41.22
CA VAL A 723 -0.11 -24.68 40.29
C VAL A 723 -0.64 -23.24 40.31
N GLU A 724 0.28 -22.30 40.32
CA GLU A 724 0.19 -20.90 40.61
C GLU A 724 -0.78 -20.09 39.74
N GLU A 725 -1.33 -19.07 40.38
CA GLU A 725 -2.18 -18.01 39.89
C GLU A 725 -1.61 -17.27 38.71
N ASN A 726 -2.45 -17.04 37.69
CA ASN A 726 -2.58 -15.72 37.06
C ASN A 726 -4.02 -15.57 36.53
N ALA A 727 -4.87 -15.04 37.40
CA ALA A 727 -6.22 -14.65 37.06
C ALA A 727 -6.18 -13.26 36.41
N SER A 728 -6.49 -13.17 35.13
CA SER A 728 -6.97 -11.93 34.52
C SER A 728 -8.49 -11.92 34.59
N LYS A 729 -9.02 -11.00 35.38
CA LYS A 729 -10.45 -10.72 35.53
C LYS A 729 -11.02 -10.23 34.21
N ASP A 730 -12.14 -10.80 33.80
CA ASP A 730 -13.04 -10.27 32.78
C ASP A 730 -13.74 -9.00 33.32
N GLU A 731 -13.10 -7.85 33.16
CA GLU A 731 -13.69 -6.52 33.34
C GLU A 731 -14.42 -5.98 32.08
N ASN A 732 -14.46 -6.77 30.99
CA ASN A 732 -14.92 -6.24 29.67
C ASN A 732 -16.45 -6.29 29.45
N VAL A 733 -17.24 -6.90 30.28
CA VAL A 733 -18.70 -7.00 30.06
C VAL A 733 -19.46 -5.87 30.75
N SER A 734 -18.98 -5.37 31.90
CA SER A 734 -19.62 -4.23 32.58
C SER A 734 -19.38 -2.91 31.85
N ASP A 735 -18.18 -2.73 31.32
CA ASP A 735 -17.80 -1.52 30.58
C ASP A 735 -18.52 -1.40 29.21
N PHE A 736 -18.81 -2.55 28.58
CA PHE A 736 -19.58 -2.56 27.33
C PHE A 736 -21.06 -2.20 27.56
N LEU A 737 -21.64 -2.60 28.66
CA LEU A 737 -23.03 -2.24 29.03
C LEU A 737 -23.16 -0.78 29.46
N GLU A 738 -22.15 -0.23 30.15
CA GLU A 738 -22.10 1.20 30.48
C GLU A 738 -21.88 2.06 29.24
N PHE A 739 -21.04 1.64 28.32
CA PHE A 739 -20.80 2.30 27.04
C PHE A 739 -22.05 2.27 26.13
N ALA A 740 -22.76 1.16 26.08
CA ALA A 740 -24.00 1.05 25.31
C ALA A 740 -25.12 1.92 25.89
N LYS A 741 -25.20 2.10 27.22
CA LYS A 741 -26.13 3.04 27.86
C LYS A 741 -25.78 4.50 27.60
N ALA A 742 -24.50 4.87 27.61
CA ALA A 742 -24.03 6.21 27.32
C ALA A 742 -24.35 6.65 25.88
N ILE A 743 -24.20 5.73 24.91
CA ILE A 743 -24.55 6.00 23.50
C ILE A 743 -26.06 6.22 23.34
N ASN A 744 -26.89 5.48 24.05
CA ASN A 744 -28.35 5.61 23.94
C ASN A 744 -28.85 6.92 24.55
N ASP A 745 -28.24 7.39 25.64
CA ASP A 745 -28.57 8.67 26.28
C ASP A 745 -28.11 9.88 25.44
N ASP A 746 -27.03 9.76 24.66
CA ASP A 746 -26.58 10.81 23.75
C ASP A 746 -27.43 10.89 22.46
N ILE A 747 -27.93 9.77 21.97
CA ILE A 747 -28.83 9.73 20.80
C ILE A 747 -30.18 10.40 21.13
N ILE A 748 -30.72 10.22 22.34
CA ILE A 748 -31.98 10.82 22.78
C ILE A 748 -31.84 12.34 22.98
N LYS A 749 -30.67 12.83 23.38
CA LYS A 749 -30.39 14.28 23.51
C LYS A 749 -30.22 15.02 22.19
N ASP A 750 -29.78 14.32 21.14
CA ASP A 750 -29.56 14.93 19.81
C ASP A 750 -30.86 15.08 19.01
N GLU A 751 -31.93 14.33 19.31
CA GLU A 751 -33.21 14.49 18.65
C GLU A 751 -34.03 15.71 19.14
N GLU A 752 -33.78 16.18 20.35
CA GLU A 752 -34.49 17.37 20.88
C GLU A 752 -33.88 18.72 20.46
N SER A 753 -32.70 18.75 19.82
CA SER A 753 -31.96 19.98 19.52
C SER A 753 -31.94 20.40 18.04
N LYS A 754 -32.62 19.69 17.13
CA LYS A 754 -32.70 20.08 15.72
C LYS A 754 -33.75 21.16 15.48
N PRO A 755 -33.40 22.35 14.94
CA PRO A 755 -34.39 23.34 14.53
C PRO A 755 -35.23 22.77 13.38
N LYS A 756 -36.55 22.79 13.54
CA LYS A 756 -37.51 22.46 12.49
C LYS A 756 -37.43 23.51 11.39
N ILE A 757 -36.78 23.19 10.28
CA ILE A 757 -36.79 23.98 9.06
C ILE A 757 -38.11 23.64 8.34
N ASN A 758 -39.05 24.60 8.35
CA ASN A 758 -40.26 24.51 7.56
C ASN A 758 -39.89 24.95 6.13
N ILE A 759 -39.78 24.02 5.21
CA ILE A 759 -39.61 24.32 3.79
C ILE A 759 -41.00 24.34 3.17
N ASP A 760 -41.43 25.53 2.78
CA ASP A 760 -42.67 25.74 2.07
C ASP A 760 -42.47 25.27 0.61
N ALA A 761 -43.18 24.24 0.20
CA ALA A 761 -42.97 23.54 -1.09
C ALA A 761 -43.40 24.42 -2.31
N ASP A 762 -44.02 25.58 -2.09
CA ASP A 762 -44.53 26.41 -3.18
C ASP A 762 -43.58 27.54 -3.63
N SER A 763 -42.33 27.57 -3.15
CA SER A 763 -41.37 28.64 -3.47
C SER A 763 -40.23 28.26 -4.40
N ILE A 764 -40.22 27.05 -4.97
CA ILE A 764 -39.22 26.64 -5.96
C ILE A 764 -39.79 26.91 -7.36
N ILE A 765 -39.44 28.07 -7.93
CA ILE A 765 -39.67 28.36 -9.36
C ILE A 765 -38.52 27.66 -10.12
N VAL A 766 -38.85 26.58 -10.80
CA VAL A 766 -37.95 25.95 -11.79
C VAL A 766 -38.21 26.66 -13.11
N ASP A 767 -37.22 27.35 -13.66
CA ASP A 767 -37.26 27.96 -14.96
C ASP A 767 -37.13 26.87 -16.03
N GLU A 768 -38.24 26.56 -16.73
CA GLU A 768 -38.32 25.45 -17.71
C GLU A 768 -37.68 25.76 -19.07
N ASN A 769 -36.84 26.80 -19.20
CA ASN A 769 -36.29 27.26 -20.47
C ASN A 769 -34.79 27.11 -20.66
N ILE A 770 -34.11 26.22 -19.92
CA ILE A 770 -32.72 25.90 -20.23
C ILE A 770 -32.71 24.58 -21.00
N THR A 771 -32.27 24.57 -22.25
CA THR A 771 -32.08 23.37 -23.06
C THR A 771 -30.74 22.72 -22.68
N ASP A 772 -30.67 21.37 -22.76
CA ASP A 772 -29.48 20.57 -22.41
C ASP A 772 -28.23 21.02 -23.16
N ASP A 773 -28.35 21.62 -24.33
CA ASP A 773 -27.22 22.11 -25.14
C ASP A 773 -26.57 23.38 -24.56
N GLU A 774 -27.30 24.28 -23.91
CA GLU A 774 -26.76 25.48 -23.26
C GLU A 774 -25.97 25.15 -21.97
N PHE A 775 -26.34 24.07 -21.29
CA PHE A 775 -25.61 23.62 -20.08
C PHE A 775 -24.23 23.01 -20.41
N PHE A 776 -24.09 22.38 -21.59
CA PHE A 776 -22.82 21.76 -22.01
C PHE A 776 -21.82 22.77 -22.59
N ASP A 777 -22.26 23.81 -23.28
CA ASP A 777 -21.39 24.84 -23.85
C ASP A 777 -20.74 25.74 -22.79
N ASP A 778 -21.40 25.97 -21.66
CA ASP A 778 -20.84 26.76 -20.53
C ASP A 778 -19.80 25.97 -19.70
N PHE A 779 -19.76 24.62 -19.82
CA PHE A 779 -18.87 23.77 -19.03
C PHE A 779 -17.59 23.31 -19.79
N PHE A 780 -17.61 23.38 -21.12
CA PHE A 780 -16.51 22.89 -21.99
C PHE A 780 -16.07 23.92 -23.06
N GLY A 781 -16.42 25.19 -22.91
CA GLY A 781 -15.94 26.25 -23.79
C GLY A 781 -14.41 26.40 -23.67
N ASP A 782 -13.69 26.14 -24.75
CA ASP A 782 -12.26 26.31 -24.88
C ASP A 782 -11.87 27.79 -24.71
N ASP A 783 -11.08 28.10 -23.71
CA ASP A 783 -10.30 29.33 -23.63
C ASP A 783 -9.10 29.20 -24.60
N GLU A 784 -9.30 29.56 -25.86
CA GLU A 784 -8.23 30.04 -26.77
C GLU A 784 -8.22 31.57 -26.69
N ASP A 785 -7.25 32.13 -25.88
CA ASP A 785 -6.43 33.29 -26.21
C ASP A 785 -5.27 33.43 -25.21
#